data_c11bdc4e6062c75000a9bf9bde280439
#
_entry.id   c11bdc4e6062c75000a9bf9bde280439
#
_cell.length_a   1.000
_cell.length_b   1.000
_cell.length_c   1.000
_cell.angle_alpha   90.00
_cell.angle_beta   90.00
_cell.angle_gamma   90.00
#
_symmetry.space_group_name_H-M   'P 1'
#
loop_
_entity.id
_entity.type
_entity.pdbx_description
1 polymer ?
#
loop_
_entity_poly.entity_id
_entity_poly.type
_entity_poly.pdbx_seq_one_letter_code
_entity_poly.pdbx_strand_id
1 'polypeptide(L)'
;MDTIEKKSVATIRTLSIDAIEKANSGHPGMPMGAAPMAYTLWTKFMNVSPANPGWFNRDRFVLSAGHGSALLYSMLHLSGFDLSIEDLKGFRQWGSKTPGHPEFGHTAGVDATTGPLGQGIAMAVGMAIAERHLAETYNRDSFNVVDHYTYSICGDGDLMEGISSEAASLAGHLQLGRLIVLYDSNDISLDGDLNRSFSENVKQRFEAMNWEVLYVEDGNNIEELTAAIEKARQNDKKPTLIEVKTTIGFGSPNRAGTSGVHGAPLGKEESKLTKEAYAWTYEEDFYVPSEVYEHFAAAVKESGEKKEQEWNAQFAKYKEIYPELAEQLELAIKGELPKDWDQEVPVYEKGSSLASRASSGEVLNGLAKKIPFFVGGSADLAGSNKTTIKNAGDFTAVDYSGKNFWFGVREFAMGAALNGMALHGGLRVFGGTFFVFSDYLRPSIRLAALMGLPVTYVFTHDSIAVGEDGPTHEPVEQLASLRAMPNLSLIRPADGNETAAAWKLAVQSTDQPTALVLTRQNLPTIDQTPEEALAGVENGAYVVSKSKNETPDALLIASGSEVGLAIEAQAELAKENIDVSVVSMPSMDRFEKQSDEYKNEVLPADVKKRLAIEMGSSFGWGKYTGLEGDVLGIDRFGASAPGETIINEYGFSVPNVVNRVKALINK
;
A
#
# COMPACT_ATOMS: atom_id res chain seq x y z
N MET A 1 -26.29 20.57 29.25
CA MET A 1 -25.44 19.34 29.09
C MET A 1 -24.92 18.96 30.46
N ASP A 2 -25.31 17.81 30.96
CA ASP A 2 -25.08 17.51 32.38
C ASP A 2 -23.81 16.68 32.65
N THR A 3 -23.12 16.15 31.63
CA THR A 3 -21.90 15.37 31.80
C THR A 3 -20.79 15.84 30.84
N ILE A 4 -19.52 15.64 31.24
CA ILE A 4 -18.36 15.96 30.41
C ILE A 4 -18.37 15.15 29.10
N GLU A 5 -18.87 13.91 29.15
CA GLU A 5 -18.98 13.02 27.98
C GLU A 5 -19.90 13.62 26.91
N LYS A 6 -21.13 14.03 27.33
CA LYS A 6 -22.10 14.65 26.39
C LYS A 6 -21.55 15.95 25.81
N LYS A 7 -20.86 16.75 26.63
CA LYS A 7 -20.25 18.00 26.18
C LYS A 7 -19.11 17.73 25.19
N SER A 8 -18.27 16.73 25.46
CA SER A 8 -17.18 16.32 24.56
C SER A 8 -17.71 15.81 23.22
N VAL A 9 -18.73 14.97 23.22
CA VAL A 9 -19.36 14.47 21.99
C VAL A 9 -19.98 15.63 21.19
N ALA A 10 -20.66 16.58 21.87
CA ALA A 10 -21.20 17.75 21.19
C ALA A 10 -20.08 18.63 20.60
N THR A 11 -18.96 18.79 21.30
CA THR A 11 -17.78 19.51 20.78
C THR A 11 -17.23 18.85 19.51
N ILE A 12 -17.08 17.54 19.48
CA ILE A 12 -16.61 16.80 18.30
C ILE A 12 -17.55 17.05 17.11
N ARG A 13 -18.86 16.97 17.35
CA ARG A 13 -19.89 17.23 16.33
C ARG A 13 -19.84 18.64 15.80
N THR A 14 -19.77 19.63 16.69
CA THR A 14 -19.76 21.04 16.28
C THR A 14 -18.48 21.43 15.55
N LEU A 15 -17.31 20.97 15.99
CA LEU A 15 -16.04 21.18 15.26
C LEU A 15 -16.10 20.60 13.86
N SER A 16 -16.67 19.40 13.70
CA SER A 16 -16.83 18.76 12.38
C SER A 16 -17.78 19.55 11.48
N ILE A 17 -18.92 20.01 12.02
CA ILE A 17 -19.87 20.86 11.30
C ILE A 17 -19.20 22.16 10.88
N ASP A 18 -18.54 22.86 11.81
CA ASP A 18 -17.92 24.16 11.56
C ASP A 18 -16.84 24.09 10.49
N ALA A 19 -16.00 23.02 10.51
CA ALA A 19 -14.99 22.81 9.49
C ALA A 19 -15.61 22.61 8.10
N ILE A 20 -16.67 21.83 8.01
CA ILE A 20 -17.36 21.52 6.75
C ILE A 20 -18.12 22.75 6.24
N GLU A 21 -18.83 23.48 7.11
CA GLU A 21 -19.55 24.71 6.73
C GLU A 21 -18.59 25.79 6.25
N LYS A 22 -17.48 25.99 6.96
CA LYS A 22 -16.46 26.97 6.55
C LYS A 22 -15.84 26.63 5.20
N ALA A 23 -15.54 25.35 4.95
CA ALA A 23 -15.03 24.89 3.68
C ALA A 23 -16.09 24.90 2.57
N ASN A 24 -17.36 25.00 2.91
CA ASN A 24 -18.52 24.78 2.03
C ASN A 24 -18.39 23.45 1.23
N SER A 25 -17.78 22.45 1.82
CA SER A 25 -17.49 21.15 1.23
C SER A 25 -17.15 20.12 2.32
N GLY A 26 -17.74 18.93 2.25
CA GLY A 26 -17.43 17.84 3.18
C GLY A 26 -18.64 16.95 3.46
N HIS A 27 -18.44 16.02 4.38
CA HIS A 27 -19.39 14.96 4.73
C HIS A 27 -19.74 15.05 6.22
N PRO A 28 -20.78 15.81 6.60
CA PRO A 28 -21.12 16.01 8.01
C PRO A 28 -21.83 14.81 8.65
N GLY A 29 -22.54 14.03 7.86
CA GLY A 29 -23.47 13.01 8.34
C GLY A 29 -22.82 11.94 9.22
N MET A 30 -21.74 11.33 8.73
CA MET A 30 -21.00 10.32 9.48
C MET A 30 -20.32 10.90 10.74
N PRO A 31 -19.60 12.01 10.71
CA PRO A 31 -19.07 12.67 11.92
C PRO A 31 -20.13 12.92 12.99
N MET A 32 -21.33 13.35 12.62
CA MET A 32 -22.42 13.62 13.55
C MET A 32 -22.98 12.34 14.17
N GLY A 33 -23.10 11.25 13.40
CA GLY A 33 -23.58 9.94 13.88
C GLY A 33 -22.54 9.22 14.74
N ALA A 34 -21.31 9.14 14.26
CA ALA A 34 -20.23 8.32 14.83
C ALA A 34 -19.41 9.02 15.95
N ALA A 35 -19.66 10.30 16.27
CA ALA A 35 -18.90 11.01 17.30
C ALA A 35 -18.84 10.27 18.64
N PRO A 36 -19.93 9.64 19.18
CA PRO A 36 -19.83 8.87 20.43
C PRO A 36 -18.93 7.64 20.33
N MET A 37 -18.91 6.96 19.17
CA MET A 37 -17.99 5.83 18.94
C MET A 37 -16.53 6.27 19.03
N ALA A 38 -16.18 7.32 18.31
CA ALA A 38 -14.83 7.87 18.32
C ALA A 38 -14.45 8.38 19.73
N TYR A 39 -15.33 9.12 20.39
CA TYR A 39 -15.11 9.60 21.76
C TYR A 39 -14.81 8.43 22.70
N THR A 40 -15.69 7.42 22.73
CA THR A 40 -15.57 6.27 23.65
C THR A 40 -14.27 5.51 23.39
N LEU A 41 -13.97 5.23 22.12
CA LEU A 41 -12.75 4.52 21.75
C LEU A 41 -11.50 5.27 22.20
N TRP A 42 -11.38 6.54 21.86
CA TRP A 42 -10.17 7.33 22.08
C TRP A 42 -9.95 7.68 23.56
N THR A 43 -11.00 8.02 24.30
CA THR A 43 -10.85 8.45 25.70
C THR A 43 -10.79 7.33 26.72
N LYS A 44 -11.31 6.14 26.36
CA LYS A 44 -11.39 5.01 27.32
C LYS A 44 -10.49 3.84 26.98
N PHE A 45 -10.09 3.66 25.71
CA PHE A 45 -9.42 2.43 25.28
C PHE A 45 -8.10 2.65 24.57
N MET A 46 -8.01 3.61 23.67
CA MET A 46 -6.81 3.78 22.84
C MET A 46 -5.60 4.24 23.64
N ASN A 47 -4.47 3.62 23.33
CA ASN A 47 -3.16 3.96 23.86
C ASN A 47 -2.36 4.65 22.75
N VAL A 48 -2.36 5.98 22.75
CA VAL A 48 -1.60 6.81 21.80
C VAL A 48 -0.84 7.88 22.54
N SER A 49 0.30 8.32 22.02
CA SER A 49 1.08 9.43 22.58
C SER A 49 1.05 10.59 21.60
N PRO A 50 0.22 11.62 21.81
CA PRO A 50 0.13 12.78 20.90
C PRO A 50 1.45 13.52 20.73
N ALA A 51 2.30 13.54 21.76
CA ALA A 51 3.64 14.13 21.72
C ALA A 51 4.62 13.30 20.87
N ASN A 52 4.37 11.99 20.73
CA ASN A 52 5.14 11.09 19.90
C ASN A 52 4.21 10.17 19.08
N PRO A 53 3.60 10.68 17.99
CA PRO A 53 2.72 9.89 17.13
C PRO A 53 3.37 8.64 16.52
N GLY A 54 4.71 8.61 16.50
CA GLY A 54 5.51 7.49 16.03
C GLY A 54 5.83 6.42 17.08
N TRP A 55 5.36 6.55 18.34
CA TRP A 55 5.58 5.53 19.35
C TRP A 55 5.16 4.15 18.85
N PHE A 56 6.11 3.21 18.84
CA PHE A 56 5.93 1.93 18.15
C PHE A 56 4.80 1.08 18.75
N ASN A 57 4.73 0.97 20.08
CA ASN A 57 3.74 0.11 20.75
C ASN A 57 2.39 0.81 21.03
N ARG A 58 2.09 1.90 20.34
CA ARG A 58 0.76 2.53 20.38
C ARG A 58 -0.28 1.71 19.64
N ASP A 59 -1.54 1.85 20.02
CA ASP A 59 -2.65 1.34 19.23
C ASP A 59 -2.70 2.03 17.85
N ARG A 60 -3.28 1.36 16.87
CA ARG A 60 -3.48 1.89 15.51
C ARG A 60 -4.96 2.21 15.30
N PHE A 61 -5.23 3.30 14.61
CA PHE A 61 -6.58 3.70 14.26
C PHE A 61 -6.73 3.99 12.77
N VAL A 62 -7.62 3.26 12.10
CA VAL A 62 -7.92 3.46 10.68
C VAL A 62 -9.35 3.91 10.51
N LEU A 63 -9.56 5.15 10.08
CA LEU A 63 -10.88 5.60 9.63
C LEU A 63 -11.10 5.09 8.19
N SER A 64 -11.67 3.89 8.05
CA SER A 64 -11.93 3.29 6.73
C SER A 64 -12.96 4.09 5.95
N ALA A 65 -14.02 4.58 6.62
CA ALA A 65 -14.95 5.57 6.09
C ALA A 65 -14.29 6.95 6.00
N GLY A 66 -13.28 7.08 5.12
CA GLY A 66 -12.40 8.26 5.05
C GLY A 66 -13.11 9.57 4.73
N HIS A 67 -14.33 9.53 4.20
CA HIS A 67 -15.17 10.71 4.02
C HIS A 67 -15.53 11.38 5.37
N GLY A 68 -15.50 10.63 6.49
CA GLY A 68 -15.65 11.15 7.85
C GLY A 68 -14.41 11.89 8.40
N SER A 69 -13.49 12.36 7.57
CA SER A 69 -12.21 12.97 7.96
C SER A 69 -12.33 14.09 9.00
N ALA A 70 -13.40 14.91 8.95
CA ALA A 70 -13.63 15.97 9.92
C ALA A 70 -13.80 15.42 11.35
N LEU A 71 -14.35 14.21 11.53
CA LEU A 71 -14.39 13.52 12.82
C LEU A 71 -12.98 13.21 13.31
N LEU A 72 -12.15 12.61 12.46
CA LEU A 72 -10.78 12.25 12.83
C LEU A 72 -9.96 13.49 13.18
N TYR A 73 -10.05 14.55 12.40
CA TYR A 73 -9.31 15.79 12.70
C TYR A 73 -9.79 16.47 13.99
N SER A 74 -11.08 16.45 14.27
CA SER A 74 -11.61 16.92 15.56
C SER A 74 -11.06 16.10 16.73
N MET A 75 -11.00 14.77 16.59
CA MET A 75 -10.42 13.87 17.60
C MET A 75 -8.92 14.11 17.81
N LEU A 76 -8.14 14.24 16.72
CA LEU A 76 -6.70 14.52 16.78
C LEU A 76 -6.42 15.86 17.47
N HIS A 77 -7.18 16.93 17.12
CA HIS A 77 -7.06 18.22 17.74
C HIS A 77 -7.33 18.16 19.25
N LEU A 78 -8.47 17.60 19.65
CA LEU A 78 -8.86 17.53 21.05
C LEU A 78 -7.89 16.67 21.88
N SER A 79 -7.34 15.62 21.28
CA SER A 79 -6.38 14.72 21.91
C SER A 79 -4.97 15.31 22.06
N GLY A 80 -4.71 16.48 21.47
CA GLY A 80 -3.45 17.22 21.62
C GLY A 80 -2.33 16.81 20.63
N PHE A 81 -2.69 16.24 19.49
CA PHE A 81 -1.76 16.09 18.37
C PHE A 81 -1.41 17.46 17.76
N ASP A 82 -0.36 17.51 16.93
CA ASP A 82 0.04 18.76 16.23
C ASP A 82 -0.98 19.14 15.15
N LEU A 83 -2.16 19.51 15.61
CA LEU A 83 -3.28 19.96 14.79
C LEU A 83 -4.06 21.05 15.53
N SER A 84 -3.89 22.29 15.12
CA SER A 84 -4.48 23.45 15.78
C SER A 84 -5.93 23.72 15.32
N ILE A 85 -6.64 24.61 16.03
CA ILE A 85 -7.95 25.13 15.57
C ILE A 85 -7.84 25.81 14.20
N GLU A 86 -6.73 26.51 13.94
CA GLU A 86 -6.51 27.18 12.65
C GLU A 86 -6.34 26.13 11.52
N ASP A 87 -5.74 24.97 11.83
CA ASP A 87 -5.68 23.86 10.87
C ASP A 87 -7.08 23.29 10.58
N LEU A 88 -7.96 23.15 11.58
CA LEU A 88 -9.36 22.77 11.37
C LEU A 88 -10.12 23.80 10.53
N LYS A 89 -9.89 25.09 10.76
CA LYS A 89 -10.45 26.18 9.94
C LYS A 89 -9.95 26.15 8.49
N GLY A 90 -8.79 25.53 8.26
CA GLY A 90 -8.21 25.29 6.94
C GLY A 90 -8.69 24.03 6.23
N PHE A 91 -9.74 23.34 6.71
CA PHE A 91 -10.23 22.09 6.14
C PHE A 91 -10.44 22.18 4.63
N ARG A 92 -9.89 21.23 3.87
CA ARG A 92 -9.94 21.15 2.39
C ARG A 92 -9.33 22.34 1.65
N GLN A 93 -8.48 23.15 2.29
CA GLN A 93 -7.78 24.23 1.60
C GLN A 93 -6.40 23.80 1.11
N TRP A 94 -5.89 24.46 0.07
CA TRP A 94 -4.57 24.19 -0.47
C TRP A 94 -3.48 24.34 0.59
N GLY A 95 -2.64 23.28 0.74
CA GLY A 95 -1.53 23.26 1.69
C GLY A 95 -1.93 23.12 3.17
N SER A 96 -3.20 22.87 3.46
CA SER A 96 -3.72 22.65 4.81
C SER A 96 -3.33 21.29 5.36
N LYS A 97 -3.13 21.16 6.68
CA LYS A 97 -2.94 19.89 7.39
C LYS A 97 -4.21 19.01 7.45
N THR A 98 -5.35 19.50 6.96
CA THR A 98 -6.65 18.84 7.04
C THR A 98 -7.24 18.60 5.65
N PRO A 99 -6.66 17.67 4.84
CA PRO A 99 -7.17 17.35 3.51
C PRO A 99 -8.57 16.74 3.57
N GLY A 100 -9.22 16.63 2.42
CA GLY A 100 -10.61 16.18 2.30
C GLY A 100 -10.87 14.75 2.80
N HIS A 101 -9.87 13.90 2.75
CA HIS A 101 -9.82 12.55 3.31
C HIS A 101 -8.50 12.38 4.07
N PRO A 102 -8.40 11.46 5.04
CA PRO A 102 -7.16 11.26 5.79
C PRO A 102 -5.99 10.90 4.88
N GLU A 103 -4.84 11.57 5.07
CA GLU A 103 -3.61 11.30 4.33
C GLU A 103 -2.46 11.02 5.30
N PHE A 104 -1.90 9.80 5.20
CA PHE A 104 -0.73 9.37 5.96
C PHE A 104 0.49 10.23 5.60
N GLY A 105 1.27 10.60 6.61
CA GLY A 105 2.45 11.45 6.43
C GLY A 105 2.15 12.94 6.25
N HIS A 106 0.88 13.31 6.04
CA HIS A 106 0.45 14.70 5.87
C HIS A 106 -0.11 15.30 7.18
N THR A 107 -0.94 14.54 7.89
CA THR A 107 -1.53 14.93 9.17
C THR A 107 -0.96 14.08 10.31
N ALA A 108 -0.40 14.68 11.34
CA ALA A 108 0.12 13.96 12.50
C ALA A 108 -0.97 13.12 13.18
N GLY A 109 -0.71 11.83 13.42
CA GLY A 109 -1.65 10.91 14.03
C GLY A 109 -2.60 10.20 13.06
N VAL A 110 -2.51 10.45 11.75
CA VAL A 110 -3.21 9.66 10.73
C VAL A 110 -2.41 8.42 10.38
N ASP A 111 -2.97 7.24 10.63
CA ASP A 111 -2.29 5.94 10.44
C ASP A 111 -2.39 5.38 9.03
N ALA A 112 -3.36 5.81 8.23
CA ALA A 112 -3.55 5.35 6.86
C ALA A 112 -4.27 6.39 6.00
N THR A 113 -3.89 6.49 4.73
CA THR A 113 -4.66 7.23 3.72
C THR A 113 -5.88 6.41 3.33
N THR A 114 -7.06 7.00 3.51
CA THR A 114 -8.35 6.40 3.17
C THR A 114 -9.19 7.35 2.31
N GLY A 115 -10.35 6.88 1.88
CA GLY A 115 -11.24 7.57 0.93
C GLY A 115 -11.74 6.60 -0.13
N PRO A 116 -10.87 5.80 -0.80
CA PRO A 116 -11.33 4.62 -1.53
C PRO A 116 -11.83 3.56 -0.53
N LEU A 117 -13.17 3.34 -0.51
CA LEU A 117 -13.85 2.51 0.46
C LEU A 117 -13.33 1.06 0.49
N GLY A 118 -13.41 0.41 1.63
CA GLY A 118 -12.98 -0.97 1.86
C GLY A 118 -11.48 -1.16 2.06
N GLN A 119 -10.62 -0.31 1.49
CA GLN A 119 -9.17 -0.45 1.64
C GLN A 119 -8.70 -0.17 3.08
N GLY A 120 -9.39 0.70 3.81
CA GLY A 120 -9.09 0.98 5.23
C GLY A 120 -9.21 -0.26 6.10
N ILE A 121 -10.29 -1.03 5.96
CA ILE A 121 -10.48 -2.31 6.67
C ILE A 121 -9.33 -3.28 6.32
N ALA A 122 -8.99 -3.40 5.05
CA ALA A 122 -7.93 -4.31 4.61
C ALA A 122 -6.53 -3.88 5.10
N MET A 123 -6.25 -2.56 5.18
CA MET A 123 -5.03 -2.05 5.82
C MET A 123 -5.03 -2.33 7.33
N ALA A 124 -6.17 -2.20 8.02
CA ALA A 124 -6.28 -2.55 9.43
C ALA A 124 -6.02 -4.05 9.66
N VAL A 125 -6.48 -4.94 8.77
CA VAL A 125 -6.12 -6.37 8.78
C VAL A 125 -4.60 -6.54 8.65
N GLY A 126 -3.95 -5.83 7.75
CA GLY A 126 -2.49 -5.85 7.58
C GLY A 126 -1.74 -5.38 8.85
N MET A 127 -2.21 -4.33 9.51
CA MET A 127 -1.64 -3.86 10.78
C MET A 127 -1.78 -4.93 11.88
N ALA A 128 -2.93 -5.60 11.97
CA ALA A 128 -3.14 -6.67 12.94
C ALA A 128 -2.28 -7.93 12.64
N ILE A 129 -2.03 -8.25 11.37
CA ILE A 129 -1.08 -9.28 10.95
C ILE A 129 0.33 -8.92 11.44
N ALA A 130 0.77 -7.68 11.23
CA ALA A 130 2.08 -7.21 11.64
C ALA A 130 2.24 -7.30 13.17
N GLU A 131 1.25 -6.84 13.93
CA GLU A 131 1.26 -6.95 15.40
C GLU A 131 1.42 -8.40 15.85
N ARG A 132 0.60 -9.35 15.32
CA ARG A 132 0.70 -10.77 15.71
C ARG A 132 2.06 -11.38 15.39
N HIS A 133 2.59 -11.12 14.21
CA HIS A 133 3.91 -11.64 13.81
C HIS A 133 5.03 -11.09 14.69
N LEU A 134 5.04 -9.78 14.92
CA LEU A 134 6.06 -9.13 15.73
C LEU A 134 5.95 -9.51 17.21
N ALA A 135 4.73 -9.64 17.74
CA ALA A 135 4.49 -10.11 19.11
C ALA A 135 5.04 -11.53 19.32
N GLU A 136 4.74 -12.47 18.41
CA GLU A 136 5.25 -13.85 18.49
C GLU A 136 6.77 -13.90 18.36
N THR A 137 7.33 -13.03 17.50
CA THR A 137 8.78 -13.00 17.25
C THR A 137 9.55 -12.39 18.41
N TYR A 138 9.09 -11.28 19.00
CA TYR A 138 9.88 -10.46 19.92
C TYR A 138 9.44 -10.50 21.38
N ASN A 139 8.17 -10.82 21.69
CA ASN A 139 7.75 -10.92 23.09
C ASN A 139 8.43 -12.11 23.80
N ARG A 140 8.72 -11.93 25.06
CA ARG A 140 9.31 -12.95 25.95
C ARG A 140 8.61 -12.90 27.31
N ASP A 141 8.77 -13.96 28.10
CA ASP A 141 8.22 -14.00 29.45
C ASP A 141 8.52 -12.72 30.21
N SER A 142 7.49 -12.07 30.72
CA SER A 142 7.54 -10.78 31.42
C SER A 142 7.85 -9.53 30.56
N PHE A 143 7.99 -9.68 29.26
CA PHE A 143 8.27 -8.58 28.33
C PHE A 143 7.36 -8.61 27.11
N ASN A 144 6.25 -7.88 27.18
CA ASN A 144 5.38 -7.64 26.04
C ASN A 144 5.81 -6.34 25.35
N VAL A 145 6.82 -6.44 24.46
CA VAL A 145 7.35 -5.28 23.73
C VAL A 145 6.51 -4.92 22.52
N VAL A 146 5.64 -5.84 22.08
CA VAL A 146 4.62 -5.62 21.05
C VAL A 146 3.28 -6.09 21.62
N ASP A 147 2.41 -5.13 22.00
CA ASP A 147 1.17 -5.41 22.73
C ASP A 147 0.16 -4.27 22.52
N HIS A 148 -0.44 -4.21 21.34
CA HIS A 148 -1.39 -3.16 20.99
C HIS A 148 -2.51 -3.68 20.09
N TYR A 149 -3.57 -2.89 19.99
CA TYR A 149 -4.73 -3.18 19.17
C TYR A 149 -4.72 -2.37 17.88
N THR A 150 -5.40 -2.91 16.87
CA THR A 150 -5.79 -2.16 15.69
C THR A 150 -7.29 -1.94 15.71
N TYR A 151 -7.70 -0.68 15.66
CA TYR A 151 -9.10 -0.25 15.61
C TYR A 151 -9.41 0.34 14.25
N SER A 152 -10.65 0.11 13.78
CA SER A 152 -11.14 0.77 12.56
C SER A 152 -12.59 1.21 12.76
N ILE A 153 -12.97 2.31 12.11
CA ILE A 153 -14.37 2.68 11.93
C ILE A 153 -14.69 2.59 10.44
N CYS A 154 -15.73 1.85 10.09
CA CYS A 154 -16.22 1.67 8.72
C CYS A 154 -17.70 1.99 8.60
N GLY A 155 -18.18 2.19 7.39
CA GLY A 155 -19.59 2.38 7.08
C GLY A 155 -20.14 1.31 6.16
N ASP A 156 -21.42 1.43 5.80
CA ASP A 156 -22.12 0.51 4.90
C ASP A 156 -21.39 0.36 3.56
N GLY A 157 -20.92 1.46 2.98
CA GLY A 157 -20.21 1.46 1.71
C GLY A 157 -18.89 0.69 1.74
N ASP A 158 -18.15 0.74 2.87
CA ASP A 158 -16.95 -0.08 3.05
C ASP A 158 -17.29 -1.57 2.96
N LEU A 159 -18.41 -1.99 3.56
CA LEU A 159 -18.82 -3.40 3.61
C LEU A 159 -19.42 -3.91 2.30
N MET A 160 -19.82 -3.02 1.39
CA MET A 160 -20.24 -3.39 0.02
C MET A 160 -19.05 -3.73 -0.88
N GLU A 161 -17.88 -3.14 -0.63
CA GLU A 161 -16.69 -3.37 -1.44
C GLU A 161 -16.19 -4.81 -1.33
N GLY A 162 -15.84 -5.42 -2.47
CA GLY A 162 -15.36 -6.81 -2.51
C GLY A 162 -14.12 -7.05 -1.66
N ILE A 163 -13.20 -6.06 -1.61
CA ILE A 163 -11.98 -6.13 -0.80
C ILE A 163 -12.28 -6.31 0.70
N SER A 164 -13.37 -5.77 1.21
CA SER A 164 -13.77 -5.94 2.61
C SER A 164 -14.10 -7.40 2.92
N SER A 165 -14.75 -8.11 1.99
CA SER A 165 -15.02 -9.54 2.13
C SER A 165 -13.74 -10.37 2.04
N GLU A 166 -12.83 -10.04 1.13
CA GLU A 166 -11.51 -10.68 1.03
C GLU A 166 -10.74 -10.53 2.34
N ALA A 167 -10.64 -9.31 2.86
CA ALA A 167 -9.90 -8.97 4.07
C ALA A 167 -10.53 -9.58 5.33
N ALA A 168 -11.86 -9.51 5.46
CA ALA A 168 -12.58 -10.09 6.60
C ALA A 168 -12.43 -11.61 6.63
N SER A 169 -12.55 -12.29 5.49
CA SER A 169 -12.32 -13.73 5.39
C SER A 169 -10.89 -14.12 5.81
N LEU A 170 -9.88 -13.35 5.39
CA LEU A 170 -8.49 -13.58 5.78
C LEU A 170 -8.28 -13.36 7.28
N ALA A 171 -8.80 -12.26 7.84
CA ALA A 171 -8.67 -11.93 9.26
C ALA A 171 -9.30 -12.99 10.17
N GLY A 172 -10.48 -13.49 9.82
CA GLY A 172 -11.14 -14.57 10.56
C GLY A 172 -10.41 -15.90 10.46
N HIS A 173 -9.85 -16.23 9.27
CA HIS A 173 -9.01 -17.40 9.07
C HIS A 173 -7.75 -17.36 9.95
N LEU A 174 -7.10 -16.21 10.01
CA LEU A 174 -5.90 -15.98 10.81
C LEU A 174 -6.18 -15.72 12.29
N GLN A 175 -7.44 -15.65 12.71
CA GLN A 175 -7.84 -15.43 14.10
C GLN A 175 -7.20 -14.17 14.73
N LEU A 176 -7.27 -13.03 14.05
CA LEU A 176 -6.63 -11.78 14.47
C LEU A 176 -7.39 -11.09 15.60
N GLY A 177 -7.30 -11.63 16.83
CA GLY A 177 -8.11 -11.19 17.98
C GLY A 177 -7.84 -9.76 18.46
N ARG A 178 -6.77 -9.10 18.00
CA ARG A 178 -6.48 -7.70 18.33
C ARG A 178 -6.98 -6.70 17.27
N LEU A 179 -7.77 -7.17 16.32
CA LEU A 179 -8.48 -6.34 15.36
C LEU A 179 -9.92 -6.12 15.80
N ILE A 180 -10.31 -4.87 16.05
CA ILE A 180 -11.66 -4.47 16.45
C ILE A 180 -12.16 -3.41 15.46
N VAL A 181 -13.25 -3.74 14.76
CA VAL A 181 -13.87 -2.86 13.77
C VAL A 181 -15.23 -2.40 14.30
N LEU A 182 -15.44 -1.09 14.39
CA LEU A 182 -16.74 -0.49 14.70
C LEU A 182 -17.43 -0.16 13.37
N TYR A 183 -18.60 -0.70 13.18
CA TYR A 183 -19.40 -0.49 11.97
C TYR A 183 -20.52 0.52 12.25
N ASP A 184 -20.44 1.67 11.59
CA ASP A 184 -21.47 2.73 11.57
C ASP A 184 -22.64 2.27 10.68
N SER A 185 -23.59 1.56 11.29
CA SER A 185 -24.78 1.00 10.65
C SER A 185 -25.92 2.03 10.68
N ASN A 186 -25.99 2.89 9.66
CA ASN A 186 -26.91 4.03 9.63
C ASN A 186 -27.99 3.93 8.54
N ASP A 187 -28.01 2.86 7.75
CA ASP A 187 -29.00 2.53 6.71
C ASP A 187 -29.07 3.55 5.54
N ILE A 188 -28.07 4.42 5.36
CA ILE A 188 -28.05 5.44 4.31
C ILE A 188 -26.74 5.42 3.51
N SER A 189 -26.87 5.42 2.20
CA SER A 189 -25.77 5.65 1.26
C SER A 189 -25.88 7.03 0.60
N LEU A 190 -24.92 7.37 -0.26
CA LEU A 190 -24.92 8.64 -1.00
C LEU A 190 -26.16 8.79 -1.88
N ASP A 191 -26.63 7.71 -2.51
CA ASP A 191 -27.77 7.69 -3.41
C ASP A 191 -29.13 7.57 -2.70
N GLY A 192 -29.14 7.38 -1.37
CA GLY A 192 -30.37 7.26 -0.59
C GLY A 192 -30.40 6.08 0.37
N ASP A 193 -31.60 5.54 0.59
CA ASP A 193 -31.81 4.42 1.49
C ASP A 193 -30.99 3.19 1.06
N LEU A 194 -30.29 2.60 2.02
CA LEU A 194 -29.39 1.48 1.81
C LEU A 194 -30.07 0.26 1.18
N ASN A 195 -31.34 0.01 1.52
CA ASN A 195 -32.13 -1.11 1.03
C ASN A 195 -32.33 -1.16 -0.49
N ARG A 196 -31.97 -0.09 -1.20
CA ARG A 196 -32.00 -0.04 -2.67
C ARG A 196 -30.92 -0.91 -3.31
N SER A 197 -29.79 -1.14 -2.60
CA SER A 197 -28.63 -1.86 -3.13
C SER A 197 -27.99 -2.83 -2.16
N PHE A 198 -28.38 -2.81 -0.86
CA PHE A 198 -27.74 -3.59 0.18
C PHE A 198 -28.80 -4.06 1.20
N SER A 199 -29.02 -5.37 1.28
CA SER A 199 -30.05 -5.99 2.14
C SER A 199 -29.56 -7.27 2.81
N GLU A 200 -28.25 -7.50 2.83
CA GLU A 200 -27.66 -8.68 3.46
C GLU A 200 -27.65 -8.56 4.99
N ASN A 201 -27.55 -9.70 5.66
CA ASN A 201 -27.31 -9.75 7.10
C ASN A 201 -25.80 -9.69 7.38
N VAL A 202 -25.27 -8.50 7.64
CA VAL A 202 -23.83 -8.26 7.90
C VAL A 202 -23.34 -9.11 9.08
N LYS A 203 -24.12 -9.20 10.16
CA LYS A 203 -23.79 -10.03 11.31
C LYS A 203 -23.52 -11.48 10.89
N GLN A 204 -24.48 -12.11 10.20
CA GLN A 204 -24.33 -13.50 9.77
C GLN A 204 -23.17 -13.70 8.81
N ARG A 205 -22.91 -12.73 7.91
CA ARG A 205 -21.77 -12.77 7.01
C ARG A 205 -20.44 -12.81 7.76
N PHE A 206 -20.25 -11.93 8.74
CA PHE A 206 -19.01 -11.87 9.53
C PHE A 206 -18.87 -13.07 10.47
N GLU A 207 -19.96 -13.53 11.10
CA GLU A 207 -19.96 -14.78 11.90
C GLU A 207 -19.54 -15.99 11.04
N ALA A 208 -20.03 -16.09 9.78
CA ALA A 208 -19.62 -17.14 8.84
C ALA A 208 -18.13 -17.06 8.47
N MET A 209 -17.53 -15.89 8.53
CA MET A 209 -16.09 -15.67 8.37
C MET A 209 -15.28 -15.80 9.66
N ASN A 210 -15.86 -16.40 10.71
CA ASN A 210 -15.21 -16.64 12.02
C ASN A 210 -14.88 -15.37 12.82
N TRP A 211 -15.62 -14.29 12.64
CA TRP A 211 -15.56 -13.11 13.50
C TRP A 211 -16.47 -13.26 14.73
N GLU A 212 -16.12 -12.59 15.83
CA GLU A 212 -17.09 -12.22 16.85
C GLU A 212 -17.89 -11.01 16.37
N VAL A 213 -19.22 -11.03 16.51
CA VAL A 213 -20.05 -9.88 16.18
C VAL A 213 -20.83 -9.45 17.40
N LEU A 214 -20.61 -8.21 17.83
CA LEU A 214 -21.31 -7.55 18.91
C LEU A 214 -22.27 -6.50 18.35
N TYR A 215 -23.30 -6.16 19.09
CA TYR A 215 -24.33 -5.22 18.66
C TYR A 215 -24.55 -4.14 19.72
N VAL A 216 -24.60 -2.89 19.29
CA VAL A 216 -24.95 -1.71 20.09
C VAL A 216 -26.21 -1.10 19.47
N GLU A 217 -27.30 -1.07 20.22
CA GLU A 217 -28.60 -0.65 19.71
C GLU A 217 -28.71 0.87 19.58
N ASP A 218 -28.09 1.63 20.47
CA ASP A 218 -28.03 3.09 20.41
C ASP A 218 -26.58 3.59 20.40
N GLY A 219 -26.11 4.00 19.25
CA GLY A 219 -24.77 4.58 19.06
C GLY A 219 -24.51 5.87 19.86
N ASN A 220 -25.51 6.46 20.52
CA ASN A 220 -25.32 7.56 21.47
C ASN A 220 -25.15 7.07 22.92
N ASN A 221 -25.36 5.79 23.19
CA ASN A 221 -25.19 5.20 24.52
C ASN A 221 -23.73 4.84 24.78
N ILE A 222 -23.00 5.73 25.46
CA ILE A 222 -21.57 5.55 25.78
C ILE A 222 -21.33 4.33 26.67
N GLU A 223 -22.28 3.95 27.54
CA GLU A 223 -22.16 2.78 28.41
C GLU A 223 -22.24 1.49 27.59
N GLU A 224 -23.16 1.38 26.62
CA GLU A 224 -23.25 0.22 25.72
C GLU A 224 -22.01 0.12 24.83
N LEU A 225 -21.54 1.24 24.26
CA LEU A 225 -20.30 1.29 23.48
C LEU A 225 -19.10 0.82 24.31
N THR A 226 -18.99 1.32 25.56
CA THR A 226 -17.91 0.92 26.48
C THR A 226 -17.95 -0.58 26.74
N ALA A 227 -19.11 -1.13 27.10
CA ALA A 227 -19.29 -2.55 27.39
C ALA A 227 -18.97 -3.44 26.16
N ALA A 228 -19.35 -3.01 24.96
CA ALA A 228 -19.07 -3.74 23.73
C ALA A 228 -17.56 -3.77 23.42
N ILE A 229 -16.85 -2.64 23.54
CA ILE A 229 -15.40 -2.58 23.30
C ILE A 229 -14.63 -3.37 24.39
N GLU A 230 -15.05 -3.28 25.67
CA GLU A 230 -14.47 -4.09 26.74
C GLU A 230 -14.60 -5.58 26.45
N LYS A 231 -15.77 -6.02 26.00
CA LYS A 231 -16.00 -7.42 25.63
C LYS A 231 -15.16 -7.84 24.43
N ALA A 232 -15.06 -7.00 23.39
CA ALA A 232 -14.22 -7.26 22.23
C ALA A 232 -12.74 -7.46 22.62
N ARG A 233 -12.23 -6.66 23.56
CA ARG A 233 -10.83 -6.76 24.06
C ARG A 233 -10.56 -8.01 24.90
N GLN A 234 -11.59 -8.70 25.38
CA GLN A 234 -11.42 -9.96 26.10
C GLN A 234 -11.25 -11.17 25.16
N ASN A 235 -11.53 -10.99 23.87
CA ASN A 235 -11.42 -12.03 22.86
C ASN A 235 -10.12 -11.86 22.05
N ASP A 236 -9.11 -12.66 22.38
CA ASP A 236 -7.80 -12.68 21.68
C ASP A 236 -7.74 -13.67 20.50
N LYS A 237 -8.84 -14.41 20.23
CA LYS A 237 -8.89 -15.51 19.25
C LYS A 237 -9.66 -15.21 17.97
N LYS A 238 -10.44 -14.14 17.96
CA LYS A 238 -11.25 -13.76 16.79
C LYS A 238 -11.22 -12.26 16.62
N PRO A 239 -11.12 -11.77 15.37
CA PRO A 239 -11.39 -10.37 15.13
C PRO A 239 -12.85 -10.05 15.51
N THR A 240 -13.10 -8.83 15.96
CA THR A 240 -14.45 -8.42 16.41
C THR A 240 -15.00 -7.31 15.53
N LEU A 241 -16.23 -7.50 15.04
CA LEU A 241 -17.05 -6.46 14.47
C LEU A 241 -18.07 -6.00 15.52
N ILE A 242 -18.10 -4.70 15.83
CA ILE A 242 -19.13 -4.09 16.66
C ILE A 242 -20.08 -3.33 15.74
N GLU A 243 -21.24 -3.90 15.44
CA GLU A 243 -22.28 -3.21 14.69
C GLU A 243 -22.97 -2.21 15.61
N VAL A 244 -22.86 -0.92 15.26
CA VAL A 244 -23.40 0.18 16.06
C VAL A 244 -24.50 0.86 15.25
N LYS A 245 -25.75 0.79 15.73
CA LYS A 245 -26.85 1.52 15.11
C LYS A 245 -26.72 3.01 15.38
N THR A 246 -26.61 3.76 14.32
CA THR A 246 -26.51 5.21 14.37
C THR A 246 -27.55 5.88 13.49
N THR A 247 -27.60 7.20 13.57
CA THR A 247 -28.39 8.02 12.64
C THR A 247 -27.43 8.97 11.95
N ILE A 248 -27.30 8.84 10.63
CA ILE A 248 -26.52 9.78 9.84
C ILE A 248 -27.04 11.20 10.06
N GLY A 249 -26.14 12.17 10.31
CA GLY A 249 -26.56 13.54 10.58
C GLY A 249 -27.33 13.71 11.88
N PHE A 250 -27.04 12.89 12.90
CA PHE A 250 -27.73 12.92 14.20
C PHE A 250 -27.81 14.36 14.77
N GLY A 251 -29.03 14.74 15.19
CA GLY A 251 -29.32 16.04 15.78
C GLY A 251 -29.74 17.10 14.75
N SER A 252 -29.62 16.86 13.45
CA SER A 252 -30.15 17.76 12.43
C SER A 252 -31.68 17.60 12.36
N PRO A 253 -32.50 18.62 12.66
CA PRO A 253 -33.95 18.48 12.72
C PRO A 253 -34.59 18.12 11.40
N ASN A 254 -34.02 18.59 10.27
CA ASN A 254 -34.64 18.41 8.95
C ASN A 254 -33.88 17.45 8.03
N ARG A 255 -32.63 17.04 8.36
CA ARG A 255 -31.78 16.25 7.48
C ARG A 255 -31.29 14.92 8.08
N ALA A 256 -31.41 14.72 9.40
CA ALA A 256 -31.01 13.47 10.03
C ALA A 256 -31.71 12.27 9.36
N GLY A 257 -30.98 11.16 9.15
CA GLY A 257 -31.49 9.94 8.53
C GLY A 257 -31.75 10.05 7.02
N THR A 258 -31.19 11.05 6.34
CA THR A 258 -31.34 11.22 4.88
C THR A 258 -29.99 11.30 4.16
N SER A 259 -29.98 10.96 2.87
CA SER A 259 -28.78 11.10 2.03
C SER A 259 -28.36 12.57 1.82
N GLY A 260 -29.26 13.53 2.07
CA GLY A 260 -28.96 14.95 1.95
C GLY A 260 -27.92 15.49 2.93
N VAL A 261 -27.57 14.73 3.98
CA VAL A 261 -26.53 15.06 4.94
C VAL A 261 -25.24 14.24 4.73
N HIS A 262 -25.26 13.31 3.78
CA HIS A 262 -24.12 12.42 3.55
C HIS A 262 -22.88 13.19 3.07
N GLY A 263 -22.98 13.92 1.95
CA GLY A 263 -21.83 14.51 1.24
C GLY A 263 -21.94 16.01 0.96
N ALA A 264 -22.81 16.73 1.66
CA ALA A 264 -23.00 18.17 1.51
C ALA A 264 -23.09 18.88 2.86
N PRO A 265 -22.60 20.13 2.98
CA PRO A 265 -22.78 20.95 4.17
C PRO A 265 -24.25 21.07 4.57
N LEU A 266 -24.52 21.24 5.86
CA LEU A 266 -25.87 21.43 6.38
C LEU A 266 -26.51 22.74 5.89
N GLY A 267 -25.66 23.76 5.70
CA GLY A 267 -26.08 25.15 5.51
C GLY A 267 -26.34 25.87 6.82
N LYS A 268 -26.20 27.19 6.82
CA LYS A 268 -26.18 28.03 8.03
C LYS A 268 -27.39 27.83 8.95
N GLU A 269 -28.59 27.78 8.38
CA GLU A 269 -29.82 27.64 9.18
C GLU A 269 -29.90 26.26 9.84
N GLU A 270 -29.62 25.20 9.08
CA GLU A 270 -29.67 23.83 9.59
C GLU A 270 -28.55 23.58 10.62
N SER A 271 -27.35 24.13 10.39
CA SER A 271 -26.24 24.05 11.34
C SER A 271 -26.60 24.71 12.67
N LYS A 272 -27.27 25.87 12.64
CA LYS A 272 -27.76 26.55 13.83
C LYS A 272 -28.78 25.70 14.59
N LEU A 273 -29.80 25.20 13.90
CA LEU A 273 -30.81 24.33 14.48
C LEU A 273 -30.20 23.04 15.07
N THR A 274 -29.19 22.51 14.42
CA THR A 274 -28.45 21.32 14.88
C THR A 274 -27.66 21.60 16.15
N LYS A 275 -26.96 22.75 16.22
CA LYS A 275 -26.28 23.19 17.44
C LYS A 275 -27.28 23.40 18.58
N GLU A 276 -28.42 23.97 18.33
CA GLU A 276 -29.52 24.11 19.32
C GLU A 276 -30.02 22.73 19.81
N ALA A 277 -30.19 21.75 18.94
CA ALA A 277 -30.58 20.38 19.30
C ALA A 277 -29.55 19.69 20.18
N TYR A 278 -28.26 20.01 20.04
CA TYR A 278 -27.21 19.55 20.97
C TYR A 278 -27.17 20.31 22.30
N ALA A 279 -28.06 21.28 22.52
CA ALA A 279 -28.00 22.23 23.62
C ALA A 279 -26.65 22.98 23.68
N TRP A 280 -26.08 23.30 22.52
CA TRP A 280 -24.86 24.06 22.35
C TRP A 280 -25.16 25.55 22.46
N THR A 281 -24.70 26.17 23.53
CA THR A 281 -25.02 27.57 23.86
C THR A 281 -23.95 28.59 23.52
N TYR A 282 -22.86 28.12 22.90
CA TYR A 282 -21.75 28.99 22.48
C TYR A 282 -22.01 29.54 21.09
N GLU A 283 -21.84 30.84 20.92
CA GLU A 283 -22.12 31.55 19.66
C GLU A 283 -20.94 31.49 18.67
N GLU A 284 -19.72 31.32 19.19
CA GLU A 284 -18.49 31.29 18.39
C GLU A 284 -18.33 29.93 17.69
N ASP A 285 -18.05 29.99 16.39
CA ASP A 285 -17.68 28.77 15.64
C ASP A 285 -16.27 28.31 16.07
N PHE A 286 -16.04 27.01 15.99
CA PHE A 286 -14.81 26.35 16.45
C PHE A 286 -14.51 26.54 17.94
N TYR A 287 -15.54 26.83 18.74
CA TYR A 287 -15.37 26.93 20.17
C TYR A 287 -15.18 25.58 20.84
N VAL A 288 -14.21 25.47 21.74
CA VAL A 288 -13.98 24.30 22.58
C VAL A 288 -14.01 24.74 24.06
N PRO A 289 -14.92 24.21 24.87
CA PRO A 289 -14.92 24.50 26.31
C PRO A 289 -13.62 24.00 26.96
N SER A 290 -13.08 24.82 27.92
CA SER A 290 -11.81 24.48 28.59
C SER A 290 -11.84 23.11 29.27
N GLU A 291 -12.96 22.75 29.89
CA GLU A 291 -13.13 21.45 30.54
C GLU A 291 -13.10 20.25 29.58
N VAL A 292 -13.39 20.48 28.27
CA VAL A 292 -13.24 19.45 27.24
C VAL A 292 -11.76 19.24 26.92
N TYR A 293 -10.99 20.30 26.79
CA TYR A 293 -9.53 20.19 26.63
C TYR A 293 -8.88 19.50 27.84
N GLU A 294 -9.27 19.88 29.06
CA GLU A 294 -8.76 19.26 30.29
C GLU A 294 -9.10 17.76 30.34
N HIS A 295 -10.32 17.39 29.94
CA HIS A 295 -10.75 15.99 29.90
C HIS A 295 -9.94 15.18 28.89
N PHE A 296 -9.76 15.66 27.65
CA PHE A 296 -8.96 14.97 26.63
C PHE A 296 -7.48 14.93 26.99
N ALA A 297 -6.95 15.99 27.59
CA ALA A 297 -5.57 16.01 28.07
C ALA A 297 -5.33 14.88 29.09
N ALA A 298 -6.19 14.74 30.08
CA ALA A 298 -6.07 13.69 31.09
C ALA A 298 -6.30 12.28 30.50
N ALA A 299 -7.36 12.13 29.69
CA ALA A 299 -7.78 10.81 29.21
C ALA A 299 -6.85 10.25 28.12
N VAL A 300 -6.32 11.09 27.23
CA VAL A 300 -5.55 10.66 26.06
C VAL A 300 -4.07 11.05 26.20
N LYS A 301 -3.76 12.34 26.32
CA LYS A 301 -2.38 12.83 26.28
C LYS A 301 -1.55 12.34 27.47
N GLU A 302 -1.95 12.65 28.69
CA GLU A 302 -1.19 12.31 29.89
C GLU A 302 -1.15 10.80 30.12
N SER A 303 -2.29 10.11 29.87
CA SER A 303 -2.37 8.65 29.94
C SER A 303 -1.44 7.98 28.94
N GLY A 304 -1.41 8.49 27.70
CA GLY A 304 -0.55 7.95 26.64
C GLY A 304 0.94 8.19 26.89
N GLU A 305 1.31 9.42 27.28
CA GLU A 305 2.70 9.75 27.64
C GLU A 305 3.23 8.86 28.77
N LYS A 306 2.38 8.58 29.78
CA LYS A 306 2.74 7.65 30.87
C LYS A 306 2.97 6.23 30.36
N LYS A 307 2.08 5.71 29.51
CA LYS A 307 2.23 4.35 28.94
C LYS A 307 3.46 4.24 28.04
N GLU A 308 3.78 5.27 27.27
CA GLU A 308 5.01 5.34 26.50
C GLU A 308 6.24 5.29 27.39
N GLN A 309 6.26 6.04 28.49
CA GLN A 309 7.38 6.01 29.46
C GLN A 309 7.53 4.64 30.12
N GLU A 310 6.41 3.99 30.48
CA GLU A 310 6.41 2.63 31.03
C GLU A 310 6.96 1.63 30.01
N TRP A 311 6.55 1.73 28.75
CA TRP A 311 7.07 0.90 27.67
C TRP A 311 8.56 1.14 27.41
N ASN A 312 9.02 2.38 27.39
CA ASN A 312 10.43 2.72 27.21
C ASN A 312 11.30 2.12 28.33
N ALA A 313 10.81 2.17 29.58
CA ALA A 313 11.50 1.56 30.72
C ALA A 313 11.53 0.02 30.64
N GLN A 314 10.45 -0.60 30.16
CA GLN A 314 10.39 -2.04 29.91
C GLN A 314 11.33 -2.44 28.78
N PHE A 315 11.32 -1.70 27.66
CA PHE A 315 12.17 -1.98 26.50
C PHE A 315 13.68 -1.83 26.82
N ALA A 316 14.05 -0.86 27.66
CA ALA A 316 15.42 -0.73 28.15
C ALA A 316 15.90 -1.99 28.90
N LYS A 317 15.07 -2.56 29.77
CA LYS A 317 15.37 -3.83 30.45
C LYS A 317 15.39 -5.02 29.50
N TYR A 318 14.46 -5.04 28.53
CA TYR A 318 14.45 -6.06 27.48
C TYR A 318 15.76 -6.07 26.69
N LYS A 319 16.28 -4.88 26.34
CA LYS A 319 17.57 -4.72 25.65
C LYS A 319 18.77 -5.24 26.43
N GLU A 320 18.75 -5.14 27.76
CA GLU A 320 19.80 -5.70 28.61
C GLU A 320 19.79 -7.24 28.62
N ILE A 321 18.61 -7.86 28.55
CA ILE A 321 18.42 -9.31 28.67
C ILE A 321 18.45 -10.00 27.30
N TYR A 322 17.89 -9.37 26.27
CA TYR A 322 17.76 -9.90 24.90
C TYR A 322 18.36 -8.93 23.86
N PRO A 323 19.67 -8.61 23.94
CA PRO A 323 20.30 -7.58 23.12
C PRO A 323 20.15 -7.81 21.61
N GLU A 324 20.28 -9.06 21.13
CA GLU A 324 20.15 -9.39 19.71
C GLU A 324 18.73 -9.17 19.17
N LEU A 325 17.72 -9.57 19.95
CA LEU A 325 16.32 -9.37 19.56
C LEU A 325 15.93 -7.89 19.60
N ALA A 326 16.44 -7.17 20.59
CA ALA A 326 16.21 -5.73 20.69
C ALA A 326 16.85 -4.97 19.51
N GLU A 327 18.09 -5.32 19.13
CA GLU A 327 18.76 -4.75 17.97
C GLU A 327 17.96 -5.00 16.68
N GLN A 328 17.51 -6.25 16.47
CA GLN A 328 16.69 -6.60 15.32
C GLN A 328 15.38 -5.78 15.26
N LEU A 329 14.70 -5.65 16.41
CA LEU A 329 13.46 -4.88 16.48
C LEU A 329 13.72 -3.38 16.27
N GLU A 330 14.79 -2.81 16.83
CA GLU A 330 15.17 -1.41 16.61
C GLU A 330 15.47 -1.12 15.15
N LEU A 331 16.22 -1.99 14.45
CA LEU A 331 16.46 -1.88 13.00
C LEU A 331 15.15 -1.95 12.22
N ALA A 332 14.31 -2.91 12.55
CA ALA A 332 13.01 -3.10 11.91
C ALA A 332 12.10 -1.88 12.06
N ILE A 333 11.98 -1.32 13.28
CA ILE A 333 11.18 -0.11 13.57
C ILE A 333 11.71 1.11 12.79
N LYS A 334 13.03 1.27 12.70
CA LYS A 334 13.66 2.36 11.95
C LYS A 334 13.60 2.17 10.45
N GLY A 335 13.23 0.97 9.97
CA GLY A 335 13.28 0.60 8.57
C GLY A 335 14.72 0.47 8.04
N GLU A 336 15.70 0.30 8.91
CA GLU A 336 17.11 0.10 8.58
C GLU A 336 17.41 -1.38 8.30
N LEU A 337 18.36 -1.64 7.41
CA LEU A 337 18.79 -3.00 7.08
C LEU A 337 19.99 -3.43 7.94
N PRO A 338 20.14 -4.73 8.28
CA PRO A 338 21.34 -5.25 8.94
C PRO A 338 22.61 -4.99 8.11
N LYS A 339 23.77 -4.86 8.74
CA LYS A 339 25.02 -4.46 8.07
C LYS A 339 25.37 -5.30 6.84
N ASP A 340 25.16 -6.61 6.90
CA ASP A 340 25.54 -7.56 5.83
C ASP A 340 24.30 -8.14 5.14
N TRP A 341 23.27 -7.31 4.97
CA TRP A 341 21.95 -7.72 4.49
C TRP A 341 21.94 -8.33 3.06
N ASP A 342 22.91 -7.98 2.20
CA ASP A 342 23.01 -8.45 0.82
C ASP A 342 24.11 -9.52 0.59
N GLN A 343 24.78 -9.97 1.64
CA GLN A 343 25.91 -10.89 1.55
C GLN A 343 25.56 -12.25 0.92
N GLU A 344 24.31 -12.70 1.07
CA GLU A 344 23.82 -13.98 0.55
C GLU A 344 23.07 -13.84 -0.79
N VAL A 345 23.10 -12.66 -1.40
CA VAL A 345 22.50 -12.43 -2.72
C VAL A 345 23.34 -13.14 -3.79
N PRO A 346 22.76 -14.03 -4.61
CA PRO A 346 23.51 -14.77 -5.61
C PRO A 346 24.04 -13.87 -6.73
N VAL A 347 25.13 -14.29 -7.34
CA VAL A 347 25.73 -13.73 -8.56
C VAL A 347 25.57 -14.76 -9.68
N TYR A 348 25.24 -14.31 -10.87
CA TYR A 348 25.01 -15.15 -12.04
C TYR A 348 26.14 -14.97 -13.05
N GLU A 349 26.79 -16.08 -13.43
CA GLU A 349 27.90 -16.06 -14.35
C GLU A 349 27.44 -16.06 -15.81
N LYS A 350 28.23 -15.44 -16.69
CA LYS A 350 28.04 -15.49 -18.14
C LYS A 350 27.88 -16.93 -18.62
N GLY A 351 26.89 -17.16 -19.48
CA GLY A 351 26.57 -18.49 -20.03
C GLY A 351 25.57 -19.28 -19.19
N SER A 352 25.21 -18.83 -18.00
CA SER A 352 24.04 -19.35 -17.31
C SER A 352 22.75 -18.84 -17.96
N SER A 353 21.65 -19.57 -17.76
CA SER A 353 20.34 -19.21 -18.27
C SER A 353 19.27 -19.57 -17.26
N LEU A 354 18.55 -18.58 -16.76
CA LEU A 354 17.55 -18.76 -15.72
C LEU A 354 16.39 -17.79 -15.93
N ALA A 355 15.16 -18.22 -15.69
CA ALA A 355 14.01 -17.33 -15.69
C ALA A 355 14.16 -16.27 -14.59
N SER A 356 13.84 -15.00 -14.87
CA SER A 356 14.02 -13.94 -13.86
C SER A 356 13.11 -14.15 -12.63
N ARG A 357 11.97 -14.84 -12.75
CA ARG A 357 11.20 -15.31 -11.56
C ARG A 357 11.99 -16.30 -10.70
N ALA A 358 12.82 -17.16 -11.31
CA ALA A 358 13.60 -18.16 -10.58
C ALA A 358 14.80 -17.50 -9.88
N SER A 359 15.54 -16.63 -10.59
CA SER A 359 16.59 -15.82 -9.96
C SER A 359 16.04 -14.93 -8.86
N SER A 360 14.85 -14.35 -9.06
CA SER A 360 14.14 -13.61 -7.99
C SER A 360 13.90 -14.47 -6.75
N GLY A 361 13.47 -15.72 -6.89
CA GLY A 361 13.28 -16.65 -5.78
C GLY A 361 14.59 -16.98 -5.04
N GLU A 362 15.70 -17.09 -5.77
CA GLU A 362 17.02 -17.28 -5.16
C GLU A 362 17.48 -16.05 -4.39
N VAL A 363 17.35 -14.87 -4.98
CA VAL A 363 17.67 -13.57 -4.35
C VAL A 363 16.82 -13.33 -3.10
N LEU A 364 15.50 -13.53 -3.21
CA LEU A 364 14.55 -13.43 -2.09
C LEU A 364 15.01 -14.30 -0.90
N ASN A 365 15.43 -15.54 -1.18
CA ASN A 365 15.91 -16.46 -0.16
C ASN A 365 17.28 -16.04 0.41
N GLY A 366 18.15 -15.43 -0.38
CA GLY A 366 19.40 -14.83 0.09
C GLY A 366 19.15 -13.69 1.07
N LEU A 367 18.23 -12.77 0.70
CA LEU A 367 17.81 -11.63 1.53
C LEU A 367 17.16 -12.09 2.84
N ALA A 368 16.26 -13.08 2.77
CA ALA A 368 15.52 -13.58 3.94
C ALA A 368 16.41 -14.22 5.01
N LYS A 369 17.61 -14.72 4.64
CA LYS A 369 18.59 -15.23 5.59
C LYS A 369 19.22 -14.12 6.44
N LYS A 370 19.32 -12.92 5.91
CA LYS A 370 20.03 -11.79 6.50
C LYS A 370 19.12 -10.72 7.09
N ILE A 371 17.88 -10.62 6.60
CA ILE A 371 16.89 -9.65 7.05
C ILE A 371 15.83 -10.39 7.88
N PRO A 372 15.91 -10.36 9.22
CA PRO A 372 15.01 -11.13 10.09
C PRO A 372 13.52 -10.78 9.92
N PHE A 373 13.23 -9.52 9.64
CA PHE A 373 11.89 -8.95 9.48
C PHE A 373 11.41 -8.86 8.02
N PHE A 374 12.04 -9.63 7.11
CA PHE A 374 11.61 -9.76 5.72
C PHE A 374 10.58 -10.88 5.60
N VAL A 375 9.36 -10.54 5.21
CA VAL A 375 8.19 -11.41 5.20
C VAL A 375 7.32 -11.16 3.97
N GLY A 376 6.54 -12.13 3.56
CA GLY A 376 5.61 -11.94 2.45
C GLY A 376 5.00 -13.22 1.94
N GLY A 377 4.38 -13.17 0.77
CA GLY A 377 3.72 -14.32 0.16
C GLY A 377 3.11 -13.99 -1.18
N SER A 378 2.19 -14.83 -1.63
CA SER A 378 1.50 -14.66 -2.92
C SER A 378 0.00 -14.89 -2.80
N ALA A 379 -0.73 -14.37 -3.78
CA ALA A 379 -2.15 -14.65 -3.97
C ALA A 379 -2.33 -16.03 -4.63
N ASP A 380 -2.10 -17.09 -3.83
CA ASP A 380 -2.21 -18.52 -4.22
C ASP A 380 -1.28 -18.98 -5.36
N LEU A 381 -0.20 -18.25 -5.62
CA LEU A 381 0.72 -18.48 -6.74
C LEU A 381 2.19 -18.63 -6.29
N ALA A 382 2.46 -18.88 -5.00
CA ALA A 382 3.82 -18.91 -4.45
C ALA A 382 4.79 -19.83 -5.19
N GLY A 383 4.34 -21.03 -5.58
CA GLY A 383 5.14 -21.99 -6.35
C GLY A 383 5.52 -21.49 -7.75
N SER A 384 4.59 -20.80 -8.42
CA SER A 384 4.79 -20.22 -9.76
C SER A 384 5.61 -18.95 -9.72
N ASN A 385 5.35 -18.08 -8.75
CA ASN A 385 6.05 -16.80 -8.56
C ASN A 385 7.44 -16.97 -7.92
N LYS A 386 7.74 -18.17 -7.35
CA LYS A 386 8.98 -18.45 -6.62
C LYS A 386 9.17 -17.56 -5.38
N THR A 387 8.08 -17.29 -4.66
CA THR A 387 8.04 -16.35 -3.53
C THR A 387 8.10 -17.01 -2.15
N THR A 388 8.29 -18.33 -2.09
CA THR A 388 8.40 -19.06 -0.82
C THR A 388 9.76 -18.81 -0.17
N ILE A 389 9.75 -18.32 1.10
CA ILE A 389 10.94 -18.26 1.95
C ILE A 389 11.16 -19.66 2.54
N LYS A 390 12.25 -20.31 2.11
CA LYS A 390 12.57 -21.68 2.52
C LYS A 390 12.90 -21.76 4.01
N ASN A 391 12.39 -22.78 4.68
CA ASN A 391 12.65 -23.06 6.11
C ASN A 391 12.24 -21.93 7.07
N ALA A 392 11.30 -21.08 6.67
CA ALA A 392 10.87 -19.93 7.46
C ALA A 392 9.46 -20.07 8.07
N GLY A 393 8.83 -21.24 7.91
CA GLY A 393 7.48 -21.50 8.43
C GLY A 393 6.38 -20.69 7.74
N ASP A 394 5.16 -21.07 8.02
CA ASP A 394 3.95 -20.40 7.52
C ASP A 394 3.30 -19.61 8.64
N PHE A 395 2.88 -18.37 8.35
CA PHE A 395 2.09 -17.56 9.26
C PHE A 395 0.66 -18.10 9.32
N THR A 396 0.26 -18.60 10.50
CA THR A 396 -1.04 -19.27 10.69
C THR A 396 -1.66 -18.87 12.03
N ALA A 397 -2.95 -19.19 12.23
CA ALA A 397 -3.65 -18.97 13.50
C ALA A 397 -3.08 -19.78 14.70
N VAL A 398 -2.22 -20.75 14.47
CA VAL A 398 -1.58 -21.58 15.52
C VAL A 398 -0.09 -21.29 15.68
N ASP A 399 0.51 -20.57 14.73
CA ASP A 399 1.91 -20.15 14.77
C ASP A 399 2.07 -18.86 13.96
N TYR A 400 2.21 -17.74 14.64
CA TYR A 400 2.39 -16.43 14.01
C TYR A 400 3.85 -16.08 13.72
N SER A 401 4.82 -16.97 14.04
CA SER A 401 6.24 -16.71 13.80
C SER A 401 6.66 -16.92 12.34
N GLY A 402 5.87 -17.65 11.56
CA GLY A 402 6.16 -17.95 10.17
C GLY A 402 6.25 -16.70 9.28
N LYS A 403 7.14 -16.74 8.28
CA LYS A 403 7.41 -15.62 7.37
C LYS A 403 6.66 -15.72 6.03
N ASN A 404 6.07 -16.88 5.73
CA ASN A 404 5.29 -17.08 4.51
C ASN A 404 3.81 -16.80 4.80
N PHE A 405 3.23 -15.82 4.09
CA PHE A 405 1.83 -15.44 4.21
C PHE A 405 1.02 -16.03 3.06
N TRP A 406 -0.06 -16.73 3.40
CA TRP A 406 -0.97 -17.35 2.44
C TRP A 406 -2.19 -16.46 2.25
N PHE A 407 -2.11 -15.53 1.30
CA PHE A 407 -3.21 -14.59 1.05
C PHE A 407 -4.42 -15.26 0.36
N GLY A 408 -4.21 -16.41 -0.30
CA GLY A 408 -5.22 -17.03 -1.16
C GLY A 408 -5.48 -16.19 -2.41
N VAL A 409 -6.50 -16.54 -3.19
CA VAL A 409 -6.88 -15.78 -4.40
C VAL A 409 -7.60 -14.49 -3.97
N ARG A 410 -6.83 -13.52 -3.46
CA ARG A 410 -7.26 -12.23 -2.91
C ARG A 410 -6.23 -11.14 -3.20
N GLU A 411 -6.00 -10.84 -4.46
CA GLU A 411 -4.96 -9.90 -4.87
C GLU A 411 -5.17 -8.52 -4.27
N PHE A 412 -6.41 -8.01 -4.26
CA PHE A 412 -6.72 -6.68 -3.77
C PHE A 412 -6.50 -6.57 -2.25
N ALA A 413 -7.01 -7.53 -1.48
CA ALA A 413 -6.78 -7.56 -0.04
C ALA A 413 -5.31 -7.83 0.30
N MET A 414 -4.59 -8.65 -0.48
CA MET A 414 -3.14 -8.83 -0.33
C MET A 414 -2.42 -7.48 -0.44
N GLY A 415 -2.68 -6.72 -1.51
CA GLY A 415 -2.04 -5.43 -1.72
C GLY A 415 -2.33 -4.43 -0.59
N ALA A 416 -3.59 -4.35 -0.13
CA ALA A 416 -3.97 -3.46 0.96
C ALA A 416 -3.46 -3.94 2.34
N ALA A 417 -3.41 -5.25 2.59
CA ALA A 417 -2.81 -5.80 3.81
C ALA A 417 -1.30 -5.52 3.86
N LEU A 418 -0.59 -5.65 2.74
CA LEU A 418 0.82 -5.28 2.65
C LEU A 418 1.03 -3.78 2.94
N ASN A 419 0.14 -2.92 2.46
CA ASN A 419 0.15 -1.50 2.82
C ASN A 419 -0.03 -1.32 4.33
N GLY A 420 -0.99 -2.03 4.95
CA GLY A 420 -1.20 -2.02 6.39
C GLY A 420 0.00 -2.51 7.19
N MET A 421 0.66 -3.58 6.75
CA MET A 421 1.88 -4.11 7.37
C MET A 421 3.04 -3.10 7.27
N ALA A 422 3.19 -2.43 6.13
CA ALA A 422 4.21 -1.39 5.94
C ALA A 422 3.92 -0.15 6.80
N LEU A 423 2.66 0.29 6.89
CA LEU A 423 2.21 1.40 7.75
C LEU A 423 2.42 1.11 9.23
N HIS A 424 2.22 -0.13 9.65
CA HIS A 424 2.48 -0.56 11.03
C HIS A 424 3.96 -0.35 11.40
N GLY A 425 4.86 -0.60 10.46
CA GLY A 425 6.29 -0.60 10.69
C GLY A 425 6.81 -1.93 11.28
N GLY A 426 8.13 -2.07 11.35
CA GLY A 426 8.76 -3.27 11.89
C GLY A 426 8.89 -4.44 10.91
N LEU A 427 8.44 -4.30 9.66
CA LEU A 427 8.50 -5.34 8.64
C LEU A 427 8.98 -4.77 7.30
N ARG A 428 9.68 -5.61 6.53
CA ARG A 428 9.89 -5.46 5.09
C ARG A 428 9.02 -6.46 4.37
N VAL A 429 8.11 -5.98 3.53
CA VAL A 429 7.02 -6.80 2.99
C VAL A 429 7.10 -6.95 1.48
N PHE A 430 6.73 -8.12 1.00
CA PHE A 430 6.53 -8.37 -0.43
C PHE A 430 5.25 -9.17 -0.69
N GLY A 431 4.67 -8.99 -1.87
CA GLY A 431 3.53 -9.76 -2.33
C GLY A 431 3.62 -10.12 -3.79
N GLY A 432 3.26 -11.35 -4.14
CA GLY A 432 3.40 -11.89 -5.48
C GLY A 432 2.08 -12.31 -6.12
N THR A 433 1.99 -12.10 -7.45
CA THR A 433 0.94 -12.64 -8.31
C THR A 433 1.43 -12.64 -9.77
N PHE A 434 0.64 -13.17 -10.71
CA PHE A 434 0.92 -12.99 -12.13
C PHE A 434 0.72 -11.53 -12.53
N PHE A 435 1.51 -11.08 -13.50
CA PHE A 435 1.55 -9.66 -13.84
C PHE A 435 0.22 -9.14 -14.38
N VAL A 436 -0.50 -9.92 -15.17
CA VAL A 436 -1.85 -9.54 -15.65
C VAL A 436 -2.80 -9.26 -14.49
N PHE A 437 -2.67 -9.95 -13.36
CA PHE A 437 -3.51 -9.74 -12.17
C PHE A 437 -3.11 -8.53 -11.33
N SER A 438 -2.10 -7.76 -11.77
CA SER A 438 -1.90 -6.41 -11.24
C SER A 438 -3.15 -5.54 -11.36
N ASP A 439 -4.03 -5.84 -12.30
CA ASP A 439 -5.31 -5.16 -12.48
C ASP A 439 -6.23 -5.31 -11.26
N TYR A 440 -6.21 -6.48 -10.59
CA TYR A 440 -7.01 -6.72 -9.38
C TYR A 440 -6.51 -5.93 -8.18
N LEU A 441 -5.20 -5.74 -8.00
CA LEU A 441 -4.62 -5.01 -6.86
C LEU A 441 -4.17 -3.58 -7.20
N ARG A 442 -4.45 -3.09 -8.39
CA ARG A 442 -4.04 -1.75 -8.84
C ARG A 442 -4.42 -0.62 -7.87
N PRO A 443 -5.64 -0.58 -7.27
CA PRO A 443 -5.98 0.47 -6.31
C PRO A 443 -5.11 0.45 -5.05
N SER A 444 -4.69 -0.72 -4.56
CA SER A 444 -3.77 -0.85 -3.43
C SER A 444 -2.36 -0.37 -3.79
N ILE A 445 -1.86 -0.70 -4.99
CA ILE A 445 -0.57 -0.19 -5.49
C ILE A 445 -0.60 1.36 -5.51
N ARG A 446 -1.71 1.93 -5.99
CA ARG A 446 -1.88 3.38 -6.05
C ARG A 446 -1.83 4.03 -4.66
N LEU A 447 -2.46 3.42 -3.65
CA LEU A 447 -2.38 3.91 -2.27
C LEU A 447 -0.98 3.73 -1.68
N ALA A 448 -0.28 2.62 -1.96
CA ALA A 448 1.12 2.46 -1.57
C ALA A 448 1.99 3.58 -2.13
N ALA A 449 1.84 3.90 -3.42
CA ALA A 449 2.58 4.97 -4.09
C ALA A 449 2.23 6.35 -3.52
N LEU A 450 0.94 6.61 -3.23
CA LEU A 450 0.47 7.87 -2.65
C LEU A 450 1.01 8.08 -1.23
N MET A 451 1.07 7.03 -0.42
CA MET A 451 1.58 7.06 0.95
C MET A 451 3.11 6.91 1.05
N GLY A 452 3.80 6.66 -0.06
CA GLY A 452 5.25 6.45 -0.05
C GLY A 452 5.67 5.18 0.69
N LEU A 453 4.94 4.07 0.55
CA LEU A 453 5.19 2.85 1.30
C LEU A 453 6.19 1.92 0.59
N PRO A 454 7.18 1.37 1.30
CA PRO A 454 8.20 0.48 0.72
C PRO A 454 7.69 -0.96 0.55
N VAL A 455 6.61 -1.14 -0.20
CA VAL A 455 6.05 -2.46 -0.53
C VAL A 455 6.69 -2.98 -1.80
N THR A 456 7.16 -4.24 -1.79
CA THR A 456 7.68 -4.89 -2.99
C THR A 456 6.63 -5.79 -3.61
N TYR A 457 6.25 -5.52 -4.86
CA TYR A 457 5.36 -6.36 -5.66
C TYR A 457 6.19 -7.25 -6.57
N VAL A 458 5.95 -8.57 -6.51
CA VAL A 458 6.64 -9.57 -7.33
C VAL A 458 5.66 -10.06 -8.40
N PHE A 459 5.73 -9.45 -9.57
CA PHE A 459 4.90 -9.79 -10.71
C PHE A 459 5.64 -10.72 -11.66
N THR A 460 5.11 -11.91 -11.89
CA THR A 460 5.70 -12.88 -12.82
C THR A 460 4.81 -13.11 -14.02
N HIS A 461 5.31 -13.84 -15.04
CA HIS A 461 4.56 -14.04 -16.28
C HIS A 461 4.32 -12.72 -17.01
N ASP A 462 5.42 -12.04 -17.34
CA ASP A 462 5.52 -10.62 -17.68
C ASP A 462 5.01 -10.24 -19.07
N SER A 463 4.74 -11.20 -19.96
CA SER A 463 4.51 -10.92 -21.38
C SER A 463 3.73 -12.04 -22.08
N ILE A 464 3.52 -11.91 -23.39
CA ILE A 464 2.94 -12.96 -24.25
C ILE A 464 3.74 -14.27 -24.25
N ALA A 465 4.98 -14.27 -23.76
CA ALA A 465 5.78 -15.47 -23.55
C ALA A 465 5.21 -16.44 -22.49
N VAL A 466 4.14 -16.07 -21.81
CA VAL A 466 3.31 -16.99 -20.99
C VAL A 466 2.83 -18.15 -21.83
N GLY A 467 2.39 -17.89 -23.04
CA GLY A 467 2.13 -18.94 -24.01
C GLY A 467 0.75 -19.58 -23.93
N GLU A 468 0.72 -20.85 -23.56
CA GLU A 468 -0.47 -21.73 -23.66
C GLU A 468 -1.69 -21.22 -22.89
N ASP A 469 -1.50 -20.51 -21.79
CA ASP A 469 -2.58 -19.93 -20.98
C ASP A 469 -3.37 -18.85 -21.74
N GLY A 470 -2.75 -18.22 -22.74
CA GLY A 470 -3.39 -17.33 -23.70
C GLY A 470 -3.71 -15.93 -23.15
N PRO A 471 -4.52 -15.16 -23.89
CA PRO A 471 -4.69 -13.71 -23.70
C PRO A 471 -5.27 -13.31 -22.33
N THR A 472 -5.94 -14.21 -21.60
CA THR A 472 -6.43 -13.92 -20.25
C THR A 472 -5.30 -13.85 -19.20
N HIS A 473 -4.11 -14.39 -19.54
CA HIS A 473 -2.93 -14.44 -18.65
C HIS A 473 -1.73 -13.72 -19.23
N GLU A 474 -1.82 -13.23 -20.45
CA GLU A 474 -0.76 -12.54 -21.19
C GLU A 474 -0.92 -11.03 -21.03
N PRO A 475 -0.08 -10.35 -20.22
CA PRO A 475 -0.13 -8.90 -20.09
C PRO A 475 0.34 -8.20 -21.36
N VAL A 476 -0.31 -7.11 -21.69
CA VAL A 476 0.03 -6.23 -22.83
C VAL A 476 0.15 -4.78 -22.35
N GLU A 477 -0.94 -4.24 -21.78
CA GLU A 477 -1.02 -2.83 -21.35
C GLU A 477 -0.52 -2.58 -19.93
N GLN A 478 -0.28 -3.61 -19.12
CA GLN A 478 0.05 -3.47 -17.70
C GLN A 478 1.34 -2.71 -17.47
N LEU A 479 2.40 -2.92 -18.29
CA LEU A 479 3.64 -2.16 -18.20
C LEU A 479 3.40 -0.66 -18.37
N ALA A 480 2.77 -0.26 -19.47
CA ALA A 480 2.47 1.15 -19.76
C ALA A 480 1.57 1.76 -18.69
N SER A 481 0.56 1.00 -18.24
CA SER A 481 -0.41 1.39 -17.22
C SER A 481 0.23 1.64 -15.86
N LEU A 482 1.14 0.78 -15.40
CA LEU A 482 1.83 0.97 -14.12
C LEU A 482 2.94 2.01 -14.20
N ARG A 483 3.65 2.12 -15.32
CA ARG A 483 4.65 3.19 -15.56
C ARG A 483 4.03 4.60 -15.51
N ALA A 484 2.73 4.73 -15.79
CA ALA A 484 2.01 6.00 -15.68
C ALA A 484 1.67 6.38 -14.22
N MET A 485 1.87 5.49 -13.25
CA MET A 485 1.54 5.74 -11.85
C MET A 485 2.66 6.54 -11.17
N PRO A 486 2.36 7.75 -10.62
CA PRO A 486 3.35 8.53 -9.90
C PRO A 486 3.90 7.76 -8.69
N ASN A 487 5.18 7.97 -8.38
CA ASN A 487 5.86 7.40 -7.21
C ASN A 487 5.87 5.87 -7.12
N LEU A 488 5.70 5.18 -8.24
CA LEU A 488 5.89 3.73 -8.34
C LEU A 488 7.21 3.45 -9.08
N SER A 489 8.14 2.72 -8.45
CA SER A 489 9.32 2.21 -9.15
C SER A 489 8.98 0.89 -9.82
N LEU A 490 9.01 0.85 -11.17
CA LEU A 490 8.78 -0.37 -11.93
C LEU A 490 10.08 -0.82 -12.58
N ILE A 491 10.50 -2.06 -12.28
CA ILE A 491 11.75 -2.63 -12.77
C ILE A 491 11.45 -3.94 -13.50
N ARG A 492 11.81 -4.01 -14.79
CA ARG A 492 11.71 -5.21 -15.63
C ARG A 492 13.13 -5.67 -16.03
N PRO A 493 13.75 -6.56 -15.22
CA PRO A 493 15.15 -6.95 -15.36
C PRO A 493 15.38 -7.88 -16.56
N ALA A 494 16.53 -7.76 -17.20
CA ALA A 494 16.91 -8.51 -18.40
C ALA A 494 17.57 -9.87 -18.09
N ASP A 495 18.11 -10.06 -16.89
CA ASP A 495 18.78 -11.31 -16.48
C ASP A 495 18.79 -11.49 -14.96
N GLY A 496 19.54 -12.48 -14.46
CA GLY A 496 19.69 -12.76 -13.05
C GLY A 496 20.39 -11.65 -12.26
N ASN A 497 21.41 -11.00 -12.83
CA ASN A 497 22.17 -9.92 -12.17
C ASN A 497 21.35 -8.63 -12.09
N GLU A 498 20.63 -8.24 -13.14
CA GLU A 498 19.66 -7.15 -13.05
C GLU A 498 18.51 -7.48 -12.07
N THR A 499 18.08 -8.76 -11.97
CA THR A 499 17.08 -9.18 -10.98
C THR A 499 17.60 -9.03 -9.54
N ALA A 500 18.86 -9.39 -9.32
CA ALA A 500 19.50 -9.19 -8.00
C ALA A 500 19.63 -7.69 -7.66
N ALA A 501 20.01 -6.88 -8.62
CA ALA A 501 20.05 -5.42 -8.49
C ALA A 501 18.67 -4.84 -8.17
N ALA A 502 17.63 -5.26 -8.89
CA ALA A 502 16.25 -4.81 -8.68
C ALA A 502 15.74 -5.14 -7.26
N TRP A 503 16.03 -6.31 -6.73
CA TRP A 503 15.71 -6.69 -5.36
C TRP A 503 16.48 -5.87 -4.32
N LYS A 504 17.78 -5.61 -4.55
CA LYS A 504 18.57 -4.75 -3.66
C LYS A 504 17.93 -3.36 -3.56
N LEU A 505 17.57 -2.77 -4.67
CA LEU A 505 16.91 -1.46 -4.71
C LEU A 505 15.52 -1.50 -4.06
N ALA A 506 14.76 -2.58 -4.23
CA ALA A 506 13.44 -2.74 -3.63
C ALA A 506 13.50 -2.79 -2.09
N VAL A 507 14.42 -3.59 -1.51
CA VAL A 507 14.52 -3.70 -0.05
C VAL A 507 15.17 -2.47 0.60
N GLN A 508 15.96 -1.70 -0.14
CA GLN A 508 16.52 -0.41 0.31
C GLN A 508 15.52 0.74 0.24
N SER A 509 14.45 0.61 -0.55
CA SER A 509 13.43 1.65 -0.65
C SER A 509 12.79 1.93 0.70
N THR A 510 12.58 3.20 1.02
CA THR A 510 11.94 3.67 2.26
C THR A 510 10.72 4.55 2.01
N ASP A 511 10.55 5.04 0.80
CA ASP A 511 9.61 6.12 0.44
C ASP A 511 8.80 5.88 -0.84
N GLN A 512 8.92 4.68 -1.43
CA GLN A 512 8.13 4.30 -2.61
C GLN A 512 8.01 2.79 -2.76
N PRO A 513 6.89 2.29 -3.30
CA PRO A 513 6.77 0.88 -3.65
C PRO A 513 7.58 0.54 -4.89
N THR A 514 8.00 -0.72 -4.98
CA THR A 514 8.72 -1.27 -6.13
C THR A 514 7.98 -2.44 -6.73
N ALA A 515 7.73 -2.40 -8.04
CA ALA A 515 7.16 -3.50 -8.82
C ALA A 515 8.26 -4.18 -9.63
N LEU A 516 8.53 -5.45 -9.34
CA LEU A 516 9.45 -6.30 -10.09
C LEU A 516 8.64 -7.10 -11.13
N VAL A 517 8.94 -6.94 -12.41
CA VAL A 517 8.22 -7.58 -13.51
C VAL A 517 9.10 -8.64 -14.17
N LEU A 518 8.76 -9.92 -13.97
CA LEU A 518 9.65 -11.06 -14.11
C LEU A 518 9.13 -12.08 -15.12
N THR A 519 10.04 -12.69 -15.87
CA THR A 519 9.73 -13.68 -16.92
C THR A 519 9.37 -15.06 -16.38
N ARG A 520 8.54 -15.79 -17.13
CA ARG A 520 8.35 -17.24 -17.00
C ARG A 520 9.47 -18.03 -17.70
N GLN A 521 9.88 -17.57 -18.89
CA GLN A 521 10.92 -18.18 -19.70
C GLN A 521 12.33 -17.86 -19.19
N ASN A 522 13.30 -18.72 -19.52
CA ASN A 522 14.70 -18.51 -19.19
C ASN A 522 15.32 -17.38 -20.01
N LEU A 523 16.21 -16.64 -19.38
CA LEU A 523 16.99 -15.55 -19.98
C LEU A 523 18.48 -15.88 -19.87
N PRO A 524 19.27 -15.66 -20.93
CA PRO A 524 20.72 -15.78 -20.84
C PRO A 524 21.30 -14.67 -19.97
N THR A 525 22.29 -15.01 -19.14
CA THR A 525 23.02 -14.00 -18.37
C THR A 525 23.88 -13.14 -19.30
N ILE A 526 23.69 -11.84 -19.21
CA ILE A 526 24.40 -10.81 -19.98
C ILE A 526 25.86 -10.74 -19.50
N ASP A 527 26.77 -10.39 -20.42
CA ASP A 527 28.20 -10.22 -20.13
C ASP A 527 28.45 -8.88 -19.44
N GLN A 528 28.21 -8.85 -18.13
CA GLN A 528 28.40 -7.69 -17.26
C GLN A 528 28.71 -8.14 -15.83
N THR A 529 29.36 -7.29 -15.05
CA THR A 529 29.58 -7.55 -13.63
C THR A 529 28.33 -7.23 -12.82
N PRO A 530 28.17 -7.80 -11.60
CA PRO A 530 27.07 -7.45 -10.71
C PRO A 530 27.02 -5.95 -10.36
N GLU A 531 28.19 -5.30 -10.26
CA GLU A 531 28.30 -3.86 -9.99
C GLU A 531 27.80 -3.02 -11.16
N GLU A 532 28.13 -3.42 -12.40
CA GLU A 532 27.62 -2.77 -13.61
C GLU A 532 26.10 -2.93 -13.72
N ALA A 533 25.57 -4.14 -13.44
CA ALA A 533 24.14 -4.38 -13.41
C ALA A 533 23.44 -3.53 -12.34
N LEU A 534 24.00 -3.44 -11.12
CA LEU A 534 23.45 -2.63 -10.05
C LEU A 534 23.40 -1.16 -10.43
N ALA A 535 24.52 -0.59 -10.91
CA ALA A 535 24.58 0.81 -11.33
C ALA A 535 23.61 1.08 -12.51
N GLY A 536 23.51 0.15 -13.45
CA GLY A 536 22.61 0.26 -14.60
C GLY A 536 21.14 0.28 -14.21
N VAL A 537 20.72 -0.62 -13.33
CA VAL A 537 19.33 -0.69 -12.84
C VAL A 537 19.02 0.50 -11.91
N GLU A 538 19.97 0.94 -11.09
CA GLU A 538 19.83 2.12 -10.24
C GLU A 538 19.59 3.39 -11.07
N ASN A 539 20.31 3.54 -12.17
CA ASN A 539 20.14 4.64 -13.11
C ASN A 539 18.91 4.49 -14.02
N GLY A 540 18.36 3.29 -14.13
CA GLY A 540 17.12 2.99 -14.86
C GLY A 540 17.28 2.70 -16.35
N ALA A 541 18.35 3.14 -16.98
CA ALA A 541 18.78 2.75 -18.32
C ALA A 541 20.29 2.92 -18.49
N TYR A 542 20.92 2.06 -19.27
CA TYR A 542 22.35 2.10 -19.53
C TYR A 542 22.72 1.36 -20.81
N VAL A 543 23.89 1.70 -21.40
CA VAL A 543 24.39 1.01 -22.59
C VAL A 543 25.00 -0.33 -22.15
N VAL A 544 24.25 -1.42 -22.36
CA VAL A 544 24.66 -2.79 -21.98
C VAL A 544 25.61 -3.41 -23.02
N SER A 545 25.50 -3.01 -24.27
CA SER A 545 26.43 -3.43 -25.35
C SER A 545 26.74 -2.26 -26.27
N LYS A 546 28.01 -1.85 -26.30
CA LYS A 546 28.47 -0.68 -27.05
C LYS A 546 28.71 -0.99 -28.53
N SER A 547 28.48 0.00 -29.38
CA SER A 547 28.96 0.05 -30.76
C SER A 547 30.51 0.06 -30.83
N LYS A 548 31.07 -0.29 -31.97
CA LYS A 548 32.51 -0.20 -32.22
C LYS A 548 32.97 1.26 -32.39
N ASN A 549 32.12 2.07 -33.03
CA ASN A 549 32.33 3.48 -33.24
C ASN A 549 31.78 4.31 -32.07
N GLU A 550 32.32 5.49 -31.87
CA GLU A 550 31.84 6.43 -30.85
C GLU A 550 30.38 6.84 -31.11
N THR A 551 29.99 7.01 -32.37
CA THR A 551 28.61 7.29 -32.77
C THR A 551 28.04 6.08 -33.51
N PRO A 552 27.05 5.37 -32.95
CA PRO A 552 26.41 4.25 -33.61
C PRO A 552 25.48 4.70 -34.77
N ASP A 553 25.26 3.82 -35.74
CA ASP A 553 24.28 4.01 -36.81
C ASP A 553 22.83 4.05 -36.28
N ALA A 554 22.56 3.30 -35.21
CA ALA A 554 21.26 3.27 -34.53
C ALA A 554 21.39 2.80 -33.07
N LEU A 555 20.34 3.04 -32.26
CA LEU A 555 20.19 2.47 -30.91
C LEU A 555 19.07 1.43 -30.90
N LEU A 556 19.33 0.29 -30.26
CA LEU A 556 18.33 -0.69 -29.85
C LEU A 556 18.04 -0.47 -28.35
N ILE A 557 16.80 -0.15 -28.00
CA ILE A 557 16.40 0.12 -26.61
C ILE A 557 15.43 -0.98 -26.20
N ALA A 558 15.72 -1.72 -25.14
CA ALA A 558 14.89 -2.82 -24.71
C ALA A 558 14.80 -2.91 -23.18
N SER A 559 13.80 -3.63 -22.67
CA SER A 559 13.69 -4.03 -21.28
C SER A 559 13.45 -5.53 -21.17
N GLY A 560 13.77 -6.12 -20.02
CA GLY A 560 13.46 -7.53 -19.77
C GLY A 560 14.07 -8.47 -20.80
N SER A 561 13.31 -9.48 -21.21
CA SER A 561 13.76 -10.53 -22.16
C SER A 561 14.20 -9.99 -23.51
N GLU A 562 13.73 -8.83 -23.94
CA GLU A 562 14.04 -8.29 -25.26
C GLU A 562 15.44 -7.69 -25.36
N VAL A 563 16.13 -7.47 -24.24
CA VAL A 563 17.54 -7.06 -24.23
C VAL A 563 18.43 -8.14 -24.85
N GLY A 564 18.20 -9.41 -24.53
CA GLY A 564 18.90 -10.53 -25.17
C GLY A 564 18.69 -10.56 -26.69
N LEU A 565 17.43 -10.41 -27.14
CA LEU A 565 17.07 -10.32 -28.56
C LEU A 565 17.78 -9.15 -29.26
N ALA A 566 17.89 -7.99 -28.60
CA ALA A 566 18.59 -6.83 -29.13
C ALA A 566 20.10 -7.06 -29.28
N ILE A 567 20.74 -7.75 -28.31
CA ILE A 567 22.17 -8.14 -28.37
C ILE A 567 22.42 -9.12 -29.52
N GLU A 568 21.55 -10.10 -29.69
CA GLU A 568 21.67 -11.03 -30.84
C GLU A 568 21.50 -10.30 -32.18
N ALA A 569 20.55 -9.38 -32.28
CA ALA A 569 20.36 -8.57 -33.49
C ALA A 569 21.56 -7.65 -33.76
N GLN A 570 22.19 -7.07 -32.72
CA GLN A 570 23.42 -6.31 -32.86
C GLN A 570 24.53 -7.16 -33.51
N ALA A 571 24.69 -8.41 -33.07
CA ALA A 571 25.71 -9.30 -33.65
C ALA A 571 25.46 -9.62 -35.12
N GLU A 572 24.20 -9.78 -35.54
CA GLU A 572 23.85 -9.97 -36.96
C GLU A 572 24.06 -8.70 -37.81
N LEU A 573 23.64 -7.54 -37.29
CA LEU A 573 23.87 -6.24 -37.95
C LEU A 573 25.38 -5.94 -38.19
N ALA A 574 26.21 -6.31 -37.20
CA ALA A 574 27.66 -6.11 -37.30
C ALA A 574 28.31 -6.91 -38.46
N LYS A 575 27.73 -8.07 -38.87
CA LYS A 575 28.18 -8.83 -40.06
C LYS A 575 27.93 -8.08 -41.36
N GLU A 576 26.96 -7.18 -41.35
CA GLU A 576 26.59 -6.34 -42.48
C GLU A 576 27.20 -4.92 -42.40
N ASN A 577 28.15 -4.71 -41.47
CA ASN A 577 28.81 -3.42 -41.20
C ASN A 577 27.85 -2.33 -40.74
N ILE A 578 26.75 -2.69 -40.11
CA ILE A 578 25.85 -1.77 -39.41
C ILE A 578 26.21 -1.81 -37.93
N ASP A 579 26.60 -0.67 -37.38
CA ASP A 579 27.14 -0.55 -36.02
C ASP A 579 26.09 0.06 -35.08
N VAL A 580 25.57 -0.70 -34.15
CA VAL A 580 24.51 -0.28 -33.21
C VAL A 580 24.93 -0.48 -31.77
N SER A 581 24.42 0.36 -30.86
CA SER A 581 24.50 0.13 -29.41
C SER A 581 23.19 -0.42 -28.88
N VAL A 582 23.28 -1.26 -27.85
CA VAL A 582 22.11 -1.80 -27.14
C VAL A 582 22.01 -1.12 -25.78
N VAL A 583 20.84 -0.60 -25.49
CA VAL A 583 20.47 0.02 -24.21
C VAL A 583 19.50 -0.91 -23.48
N SER A 584 19.86 -1.36 -22.27
CA SER A 584 18.91 -1.92 -21.33
C SER A 584 18.21 -0.77 -20.60
N MET A 585 16.88 -0.77 -20.60
CA MET A 585 16.03 0.21 -19.91
C MET A 585 15.08 -0.49 -18.93
N PRO A 586 15.61 -1.08 -17.85
CA PRO A 586 14.79 -1.81 -16.89
C PRO A 586 13.78 -0.93 -16.14
N SER A 587 14.03 0.39 -15.97
CA SER A 587 13.19 1.26 -15.16
C SER A 587 13.12 2.68 -15.73
N MET A 588 12.01 2.99 -16.40
CA MET A 588 11.82 4.32 -17.00
C MET A 588 11.72 5.42 -15.93
N ASP A 589 11.08 5.18 -14.80
CA ASP A 589 10.92 6.17 -13.73
C ASP A 589 12.25 6.57 -13.08
N ARG A 590 13.19 5.63 -12.95
CA ARG A 590 14.54 5.90 -12.46
C ARG A 590 15.38 6.65 -13.49
N PHE A 591 15.29 6.28 -14.75
CA PHE A 591 15.98 6.97 -15.83
C PHE A 591 15.53 8.44 -15.96
N GLU A 592 14.24 8.69 -15.80
CA GLU A 592 13.71 10.06 -15.85
C GLU A 592 14.23 10.97 -14.73
N LYS A 593 14.63 10.41 -13.60
CA LYS A 593 15.23 11.15 -12.48
C LYS A 593 16.71 11.49 -12.68
N GLN A 594 17.35 10.93 -13.73
CA GLN A 594 18.76 11.21 -14.03
C GLN A 594 18.98 12.61 -14.60
N SER A 595 20.24 13.08 -14.54
CA SER A 595 20.63 14.35 -15.14
C SER A 595 20.48 14.32 -16.66
N ASP A 596 20.39 15.48 -17.29
CA ASP A 596 20.30 15.58 -18.73
C ASP A 596 21.62 15.11 -19.42
N GLU A 597 22.76 15.28 -18.74
CA GLU A 597 24.06 14.78 -19.20
C GLU A 597 24.04 13.24 -19.28
N TYR A 598 23.57 12.56 -18.20
CA TYR A 598 23.49 11.10 -18.20
C TYR A 598 22.49 10.58 -19.23
N LYS A 599 21.33 11.23 -19.34
CA LYS A 599 20.32 10.86 -20.34
C LYS A 599 20.90 10.98 -21.78
N ASN A 600 21.69 12.02 -22.03
CA ASN A 600 22.33 12.20 -23.32
C ASN A 600 23.51 11.24 -23.54
N GLU A 601 24.20 10.79 -22.50
CA GLU A 601 25.21 9.72 -22.60
C GLU A 601 24.58 8.40 -23.05
N VAL A 602 23.44 8.03 -22.45
CA VAL A 602 22.73 6.77 -22.76
C VAL A 602 21.97 6.85 -24.08
N LEU A 603 21.31 7.98 -24.35
CA LEU A 603 20.48 8.24 -25.52
C LEU A 603 20.96 9.53 -26.23
N PRO A 604 22.12 9.51 -26.91
CA PRO A 604 22.69 10.69 -27.55
C PRO A 604 21.71 11.38 -28.50
N ALA A 605 21.56 12.70 -28.37
CA ALA A 605 20.58 13.48 -29.14
C ALA A 605 20.81 13.41 -30.65
N ASP A 606 22.08 13.20 -31.07
CA ASP A 606 22.47 13.10 -32.46
C ASP A 606 22.10 11.75 -33.09
N VAL A 607 21.91 10.70 -32.29
CA VAL A 607 21.49 9.38 -32.76
C VAL A 607 19.97 9.29 -32.76
N LYS A 608 19.32 9.63 -33.85
CA LYS A 608 17.86 9.68 -33.99
C LYS A 608 17.24 8.37 -34.46
N LYS A 609 18.04 7.49 -35.06
CA LYS A 609 17.58 6.16 -35.49
C LYS A 609 17.54 5.22 -34.27
N ARG A 610 16.37 5.11 -33.66
CA ARG A 610 16.16 4.36 -32.40
C ARG A 610 15.03 3.37 -32.58
N LEU A 611 15.27 2.11 -32.25
CA LEU A 611 14.27 1.05 -32.23
C LEU A 611 14.05 0.62 -30.78
N ALA A 612 12.85 0.83 -30.26
CA ALA A 612 12.43 0.23 -29.00
C ALA A 612 11.87 -1.17 -29.23
N ILE A 613 12.18 -2.10 -28.33
CA ILE A 613 11.77 -3.53 -28.42
C ILE A 613 11.23 -3.96 -27.06
N GLU A 614 9.93 -4.22 -26.97
CA GLU A 614 9.30 -4.67 -25.73
C GLU A 614 8.03 -5.49 -26.00
N MET A 615 7.92 -6.68 -25.41
CA MET A 615 6.70 -7.49 -25.43
C MET A 615 5.63 -6.90 -24.49
N GLY A 616 5.16 -5.71 -24.83
CA GLY A 616 4.13 -4.92 -24.18
C GLY A 616 3.63 -3.85 -25.14
N SER A 617 2.65 -3.05 -24.69
CA SER A 617 2.10 -1.95 -25.51
C SER A 617 3.17 -0.97 -25.95
N SER A 618 3.10 -0.53 -27.21
CA SER A 618 4.00 0.50 -27.76
C SER A 618 3.83 1.87 -27.07
N PHE A 619 2.78 2.04 -26.28
CA PHE A 619 2.46 3.29 -25.58
C PHE A 619 3.57 3.72 -24.61
N GLY A 620 4.02 4.96 -24.77
CA GLY A 620 5.08 5.57 -23.96
C GLY A 620 6.48 5.53 -24.58
N TRP A 621 6.79 4.57 -25.45
CA TRP A 621 8.11 4.44 -26.07
C TRP A 621 8.48 5.58 -27.01
N GLY A 622 7.49 6.26 -27.59
CA GLY A 622 7.72 7.43 -28.45
C GLY A 622 8.54 8.55 -27.81
N LYS A 623 8.55 8.65 -26.47
CA LYS A 623 9.38 9.59 -25.72
C LYS A 623 10.88 9.33 -25.92
N TYR A 624 11.27 8.06 -26.06
CA TYR A 624 12.68 7.63 -26.19
C TYR A 624 13.10 7.42 -27.62
N THR A 625 12.20 6.97 -28.49
CA THR A 625 12.49 6.73 -29.90
C THR A 625 12.41 8.01 -30.74
N GLY A 626 11.62 8.98 -30.33
CA GLY A 626 11.36 10.20 -31.11
C GLY A 626 10.55 9.93 -32.37
N LEU A 627 10.41 10.94 -33.22
CA LEU A 627 9.60 10.88 -34.45
C LEU A 627 10.29 10.10 -35.60
N GLU A 628 11.60 9.96 -35.55
CA GLU A 628 12.40 9.25 -36.58
C GLU A 628 12.66 7.79 -36.19
N GLY A 629 12.26 7.37 -34.99
CA GLY A 629 12.43 6.02 -34.49
C GLY A 629 11.27 5.10 -34.84
N ASP A 630 11.33 3.87 -34.30
CA ASP A 630 10.30 2.83 -34.46
C ASP A 630 10.15 2.06 -33.17
N VAL A 631 9.02 1.34 -33.01
CA VAL A 631 8.73 0.50 -31.84
C VAL A 631 8.28 -0.88 -32.32
N LEU A 632 8.99 -1.92 -31.89
CA LEU A 632 8.51 -3.30 -31.95
C LEU A 632 7.81 -3.59 -30.62
N GLY A 633 6.51 -3.34 -30.56
CA GLY A 633 5.63 -3.55 -29.42
C GLY A 633 4.45 -4.42 -29.78
N ILE A 634 3.51 -4.56 -28.81
CA ILE A 634 2.30 -5.34 -28.95
C ILE A 634 1.10 -4.40 -28.73
N ASP A 635 0.31 -4.18 -29.77
CA ASP A 635 -0.90 -3.33 -29.73
C ASP A 635 -2.17 -4.14 -30.06
N ARG A 636 -2.17 -5.42 -29.70
CA ARG A 636 -3.28 -6.36 -29.76
C ARG A 636 -3.15 -7.39 -28.65
N PHE A 637 -4.23 -8.03 -28.25
CA PHE A 637 -4.15 -9.13 -27.29
C PHE A 637 -3.31 -10.30 -27.82
N GLY A 638 -2.75 -11.07 -26.89
CA GLY A 638 -1.98 -12.27 -27.17
C GLY A 638 -2.83 -13.43 -27.73
N ALA A 639 -2.28 -14.62 -27.76
CA ALA A 639 -2.93 -15.82 -28.29
C ALA A 639 -2.47 -17.08 -27.53
N SER A 640 -3.30 -18.12 -27.50
CA SER A 640 -2.96 -19.40 -26.87
C SER A 640 -2.20 -20.27 -27.86
N ALA A 641 -0.90 -20.44 -27.62
CA ALA A 641 -0.01 -21.35 -28.34
C ALA A 641 1.28 -21.54 -27.51
N PRO A 642 2.22 -22.44 -27.89
CA PRO A 642 3.54 -22.45 -27.27
C PRO A 642 4.21 -21.06 -27.31
N GLY A 643 4.81 -20.61 -26.21
CA GLY A 643 5.34 -19.26 -26.07
C GLY A 643 6.30 -18.85 -27.20
N GLU A 644 7.21 -19.74 -27.63
CA GLU A 644 8.10 -19.46 -28.76
C GLU A 644 7.35 -19.20 -30.07
N THR A 645 6.24 -19.91 -30.31
CA THR A 645 5.41 -19.69 -31.48
C THR A 645 4.81 -18.28 -31.44
N ILE A 646 4.26 -17.86 -30.28
CA ILE A 646 3.65 -16.53 -30.13
C ILE A 646 4.70 -15.45 -30.31
N ILE A 647 5.86 -15.56 -29.66
CA ILE A 647 6.97 -14.64 -29.78
C ILE A 647 7.31 -14.41 -31.27
N ASN A 648 7.44 -15.49 -32.05
CA ASN A 648 7.76 -15.41 -33.48
C ASN A 648 6.62 -14.79 -34.31
N GLU A 649 5.36 -15.21 -34.08
CA GLU A 649 4.18 -14.71 -34.82
C GLU A 649 3.89 -13.23 -34.53
N TYR A 650 4.33 -12.73 -33.36
CA TYR A 650 4.27 -11.30 -33.00
C TYR A 650 5.51 -10.52 -33.46
N GLY A 651 6.45 -11.17 -34.12
CA GLY A 651 7.59 -10.55 -34.79
C GLY A 651 8.81 -10.30 -33.89
N PHE A 652 8.85 -10.87 -32.69
CA PHE A 652 10.03 -10.75 -31.81
C PHE A 652 11.09 -11.77 -32.22
N SER A 653 11.75 -11.50 -33.35
CA SER A 653 12.80 -12.34 -33.89
C SER A 653 13.96 -11.53 -34.40
N VAL A 654 15.19 -12.07 -34.35
CA VAL A 654 16.39 -11.42 -34.80
C VAL A 654 16.25 -10.89 -36.25
N PRO A 655 15.75 -11.71 -37.22
CA PRO A 655 15.60 -11.21 -38.60
C PRO A 655 14.67 -9.99 -38.71
N ASN A 656 13.57 -9.94 -37.92
CA ASN A 656 12.66 -8.80 -37.96
C ASN A 656 13.30 -7.53 -37.36
N VAL A 657 14.01 -7.66 -36.24
CA VAL A 657 14.74 -6.54 -35.62
C VAL A 657 15.76 -6.00 -36.58
N VAL A 658 16.58 -6.85 -37.23
CA VAL A 658 17.57 -6.46 -38.26
C VAL A 658 16.89 -5.73 -39.40
N ASN A 659 15.80 -6.23 -39.94
CA ASN A 659 15.07 -5.60 -41.05
C ASN A 659 14.51 -4.22 -40.66
N ARG A 660 13.97 -4.07 -39.43
CA ARG A 660 13.49 -2.77 -38.94
C ARG A 660 14.60 -1.74 -38.80
N VAL A 661 15.77 -2.15 -38.26
CA VAL A 661 16.94 -1.26 -38.16
C VAL A 661 17.38 -0.82 -39.55
N LYS A 662 17.51 -1.75 -40.52
CA LYS A 662 17.85 -1.39 -41.90
C LYS A 662 16.84 -0.43 -42.52
N ALA A 663 15.55 -0.64 -42.27
CA ALA A 663 14.52 0.28 -42.76
C ALA A 663 14.61 1.68 -42.11
N LEU A 664 14.99 1.75 -40.82
CA LEU A 664 15.21 3.03 -40.14
C LEU A 664 16.40 3.80 -40.67
N ILE A 665 17.52 3.12 -40.93
CA ILE A 665 18.76 3.75 -41.44
C ILE A 665 18.55 4.25 -42.86
N ASN A 666 17.75 3.56 -43.68
CA ASN A 666 17.48 3.93 -45.06
C ASN A 666 16.39 5.00 -45.25
N LYS A 667 15.70 5.40 -44.19
CA LYS A 667 14.77 6.56 -44.15
C LYS A 667 15.55 7.87 -44.01
#